data_e5fd53b5031fe42a352aaecbc116dccc
#
_entry.id   e5fd53b5031fe42a352aaecbc116dccc
#
_cell.length_a   1.000
_cell.length_b   1.000
_cell.length_c   1.000
_cell.angle_alpha   90.00
_cell.angle_beta   90.00
_cell.angle_gamma   90.00
#
_symmetry.space_group_name_H-M   'P 1'
#
loop_
_entity.id
_entity.type
_entity.pdbx_description
1 polymer ?
#
loop_
_entity_poly.entity_id
_entity_poly.type
_entity_poly.pdbx_seq_one_letter_code
_entity_poly.pdbx_strand_id
1 'polypeptide(L)'
;MCGMTRAKAVLALMAILSTVSLANAAKSNADERATASVESGRCLLENGVIGAEWVVKDANLRSLTITDRLHGKKIGIATPFSLMLKDGWVFDAGDLNVVAGPERRERTPQTDASRMAERMSGVEIDTTLETVDHALQARWAVIVLDGSNYLRQEVTLTAAGKDVAIRRVQLVDVDAAGAQVSGSVAGSPLVAGDVFLGFEHPLSQSKVRGDRAMAWIDRELPLRAGQSITYSSVIGIARPGQMRRDFLAYLEQERAHPYRTFLHYNSWYDLGYFTPYDEEGAVSRVNAFGAALKQKRGVKLDSFLFDDGWDNHKSLWKFNGGFPHGFIPVKEAAEKYDARPGIWMSPWGGYSQPKRERIDFGRGSGYEIVDDGYALSGPKYYAAFRDVCLEMIRKYGVNQFKFDGTGNVDSVVKGSEFDSDFSAAIHLIGELRAAKPDIYINLTTGTWPSPFWLKTADSIWRGGEDDEATGVGSYRERWITYRDAQTYQNVVLGGPLYPLNSLMLHGMIYAQHHRYLNTDPGNDFRNEIRSYFGTGTQLQEIYITPALLSEANWDDLAEAARWSRANADVLKDTHWVGGDPEWLKVYGWASWSPRKGILVLRNPSDKAQTIELTLQDALELPEGAVQAFVGRSPWKSDADKAPIPLRARQAHTFELAPFEVLTLDLTPVESNDRGMGR
;
A
#
# COMPACT_ATOMS: atom_id res chain seq x y z
N MET A 1 -66.37 -16.89 -5.26
CA MET A 1 -65.79 -15.53 -5.33
C MET A 1 -64.97 -15.24 -4.07
N CYS A 2 -63.86 -15.95 -3.88
CA CYS A 2 -62.98 -15.70 -2.70
C CYS A 2 -61.49 -15.95 -3.00
N GLY A 3 -61.05 -15.80 -4.25
CA GLY A 3 -59.65 -16.02 -4.65
C GLY A 3 -58.93 -14.82 -5.27
N MET A 4 -59.65 -13.74 -5.56
CA MET A 4 -59.04 -12.59 -6.29
C MET A 4 -58.58 -11.41 -5.40
N THR A 5 -58.96 -11.39 -4.12
CA THR A 5 -58.64 -10.26 -3.22
C THR A 5 -57.29 -10.38 -2.51
N ARG A 6 -56.76 -11.62 -2.35
CA ARG A 6 -55.42 -11.81 -1.71
C ARG A 6 -54.25 -11.58 -2.66
N ALA A 7 -54.42 -11.84 -3.96
CA ALA A 7 -53.32 -11.61 -4.94
C ALA A 7 -53.05 -10.11 -5.20
N LYS A 8 -54.10 -9.27 -5.16
CA LYS A 8 -53.90 -7.81 -5.35
C LYS A 8 -53.26 -7.12 -4.15
N ALA A 9 -53.46 -7.61 -2.92
CA ALA A 9 -52.81 -7.05 -1.72
C ALA A 9 -51.33 -7.41 -1.65
N VAL A 10 -50.92 -8.60 -2.09
CA VAL A 10 -49.52 -9.02 -2.13
C VAL A 10 -48.73 -8.28 -3.22
N LEU A 11 -49.35 -8.04 -4.40
CA LEU A 11 -48.69 -7.22 -5.46
C LEU A 11 -48.56 -5.75 -5.06
N ALA A 12 -49.54 -5.19 -4.35
CA ALA A 12 -49.44 -3.81 -3.88
C ALA A 12 -48.36 -3.64 -2.78
N LEU A 13 -48.21 -4.64 -1.88
CA LEU A 13 -47.18 -4.60 -0.85
C LEU A 13 -45.77 -4.80 -1.41
N MET A 14 -45.59 -5.65 -2.44
CA MET A 14 -44.30 -5.79 -3.16
C MET A 14 -43.93 -4.55 -3.98
N ALA A 15 -44.92 -3.85 -4.56
CA ALA A 15 -44.68 -2.61 -5.27
C ALA A 15 -44.30 -1.46 -4.33
N ILE A 16 -44.89 -1.38 -3.13
CA ILE A 16 -44.54 -0.37 -2.13
C ILE A 16 -43.16 -0.66 -1.51
N LEU A 17 -42.82 -1.90 -1.24
CA LEU A 17 -41.50 -2.30 -0.75
C LEU A 17 -40.37 -2.07 -1.80
N SER A 18 -40.67 -2.29 -3.09
CA SER A 18 -39.71 -2.02 -4.17
C SER A 18 -39.54 -0.51 -4.42
N THR A 19 -40.59 0.28 -4.27
CA THR A 19 -40.50 1.74 -4.44
C THR A 19 -39.79 2.42 -3.26
N VAL A 20 -39.99 1.93 -2.03
CA VAL A 20 -39.26 2.46 -0.84
C VAL A 20 -37.79 2.01 -0.88
N SER A 21 -37.48 0.78 -1.33
CA SER A 21 -36.09 0.33 -1.52
C SER A 21 -35.38 1.10 -2.66
N LEU A 22 -36.06 1.37 -3.76
CA LEU A 22 -35.54 2.18 -4.87
C LEU A 22 -35.41 3.67 -4.50
N ALA A 23 -36.34 4.21 -3.70
CA ALA A 23 -36.25 5.59 -3.23
C ALA A 23 -35.15 5.77 -2.19
N ASN A 24 -34.87 4.80 -1.31
CA ASN A 24 -33.76 4.82 -0.39
C ASN A 24 -32.41 4.60 -1.11
N ALA A 25 -32.36 3.72 -2.11
CA ALA A 25 -31.18 3.57 -2.97
C ALA A 25 -30.90 4.81 -3.82
N ALA A 26 -31.95 5.46 -4.33
CA ALA A 26 -31.82 6.71 -5.07
C ALA A 26 -31.42 7.90 -4.17
N LYS A 27 -31.89 7.95 -2.91
CA LYS A 27 -31.43 8.94 -1.93
C LYS A 27 -29.97 8.71 -1.54
N SER A 28 -29.54 7.46 -1.28
CA SER A 28 -28.15 7.18 -0.96
C SER A 28 -27.21 7.54 -2.13
N ASN A 29 -27.58 7.22 -3.37
CA ASN A 29 -26.77 7.57 -4.55
C ASN A 29 -26.70 9.10 -4.83
N ALA A 30 -27.71 9.86 -4.46
CA ALA A 30 -27.70 11.32 -4.63
C ALA A 30 -26.81 12.00 -3.58
N ASP A 31 -26.78 11.51 -2.35
CA ASP A 31 -25.94 12.02 -1.28
C ASP A 31 -24.45 11.64 -1.47
N GLU A 32 -24.15 10.57 -2.20
CA GLU A 32 -22.78 10.15 -2.50
C GLU A 32 -22.14 10.91 -3.66
N ARG A 33 -22.93 11.57 -4.51
CA ARG A 33 -22.40 12.25 -5.69
C ARG A 33 -21.68 13.55 -5.32
N ALA A 34 -20.50 13.75 -5.88
CA ALA A 34 -19.75 14.97 -5.75
C ALA A 34 -20.38 16.10 -6.60
N THR A 35 -20.46 17.29 -6.02
CA THR A 35 -21.00 18.48 -6.67
C THR A 35 -20.07 19.68 -6.47
N ALA A 36 -20.06 20.60 -7.42
CA ALA A 36 -19.32 21.85 -7.30
C ALA A 36 -20.09 23.01 -7.92
N SER A 37 -19.95 24.21 -7.36
CA SER A 37 -20.44 25.46 -7.91
C SER A 37 -19.42 26.57 -7.77
N VAL A 38 -19.43 27.48 -8.74
CA VAL A 38 -18.66 28.73 -8.73
C VAL A 38 -19.61 29.87 -9.06
N GLU A 39 -19.95 30.72 -8.06
CA GLU A 39 -20.89 31.77 -8.19
C GLU A 39 -20.33 33.06 -7.58
N SER A 40 -20.16 34.10 -8.39
CA SER A 40 -19.65 35.42 -7.95
C SER A 40 -18.38 35.35 -7.10
N GLY A 41 -17.46 34.45 -7.50
CA GLY A 41 -16.20 34.21 -6.79
C GLY A 41 -16.31 33.33 -5.56
N ARG A 42 -17.49 32.91 -5.14
CA ARG A 42 -17.69 31.86 -4.11
C ARG A 42 -17.62 30.50 -4.75
N CYS A 43 -16.76 29.64 -4.22
CA CYS A 43 -16.56 28.27 -4.63
C CYS A 43 -17.07 27.31 -3.55
N LEU A 44 -17.86 26.34 -3.94
CA LEU A 44 -18.34 25.27 -3.09
C LEU A 44 -18.10 23.94 -3.81
N LEU A 45 -17.58 22.96 -3.11
CA LEU A 45 -17.30 21.62 -3.62
C LEU A 45 -17.58 20.63 -2.50
N GLU A 46 -18.45 19.64 -2.74
CA GLU A 46 -18.88 18.71 -1.68
C GLU A 46 -19.45 17.39 -2.20
N ASN A 47 -19.49 16.38 -1.31
CA ASN A 47 -20.31 15.19 -1.42
C ASN A 47 -21.04 14.92 -0.08
N GLY A 48 -21.61 13.75 0.14
CA GLY A 48 -22.34 13.42 1.37
C GLY A 48 -21.51 13.42 2.66
N VAL A 49 -20.17 13.38 2.56
CA VAL A 49 -19.24 13.18 3.69
C VAL A 49 -18.44 14.45 4.01
N ILE A 50 -17.91 15.11 2.99
CA ILE A 50 -16.98 16.23 3.14
C ILE A 50 -17.29 17.35 2.14
N GLY A 51 -17.02 18.58 2.54
CA GLY A 51 -17.14 19.74 1.66
C GLY A 51 -16.04 20.77 1.89
N ALA A 52 -15.78 21.58 0.86
CA ALA A 52 -14.87 22.72 0.92
C ALA A 52 -15.55 23.98 0.37
N GLU A 53 -15.35 25.11 1.05
CA GLU A 53 -15.86 26.40 0.63
C GLU A 53 -14.76 27.46 0.73
N TRP A 54 -14.62 28.29 -0.30
CA TRP A 54 -13.70 29.43 -0.31
C TRP A 54 -14.26 30.59 -1.18
N VAL A 55 -13.60 31.73 -1.10
CA VAL A 55 -13.97 32.91 -1.89
C VAL A 55 -12.74 33.44 -2.61
N VAL A 56 -12.91 33.78 -3.89
CA VAL A 56 -11.97 34.60 -4.64
C VAL A 56 -12.56 36.03 -4.70
N LYS A 57 -11.85 36.98 -4.11
CA LYS A 57 -12.25 38.38 -4.08
C LYS A 57 -11.03 39.28 -4.31
N ASP A 58 -11.20 40.31 -5.15
CA ASP A 58 -10.14 41.28 -5.48
C ASP A 58 -8.85 40.56 -5.97
N ALA A 59 -9.02 39.54 -6.83
CA ALA A 59 -7.98 38.67 -7.35
C ALA A 59 -7.18 37.89 -6.29
N ASN A 60 -7.70 37.70 -5.08
CA ASN A 60 -7.04 36.90 -4.04
C ASN A 60 -7.94 35.78 -3.50
N LEU A 61 -7.33 34.70 -3.06
CA LEU A 61 -8.00 33.66 -2.31
C LEU A 61 -8.28 34.09 -0.87
N ARG A 62 -9.49 33.80 -0.38
CA ARG A 62 -9.93 34.13 0.98
C ARG A 62 -10.73 32.98 1.58
N SER A 63 -10.61 32.78 2.90
CA SER A 63 -11.54 32.02 3.75
C SER A 63 -11.78 30.55 3.33
N LEU A 64 -10.72 29.71 3.24
CA LEU A 64 -10.93 28.29 3.01
C LEU A 64 -11.47 27.61 4.29
N THR A 65 -12.60 26.95 4.15
CA THR A 65 -13.23 26.16 5.22
C THR A 65 -13.57 24.76 4.71
N ILE A 66 -13.18 23.75 5.45
CA ILE A 66 -13.60 22.37 5.21
C ILE A 66 -14.77 22.03 6.13
N THR A 67 -15.77 21.35 5.62
CA THR A 67 -16.93 20.89 6.39
C THR A 67 -16.92 19.37 6.49
N ASP A 68 -16.80 18.87 7.70
CA ASP A 68 -17.12 17.50 8.07
C ASP A 68 -18.66 17.38 8.11
N ARG A 69 -19.23 16.75 7.12
CA ARG A 69 -20.69 16.64 6.96
C ARG A 69 -21.27 15.48 7.78
N LEU A 70 -20.45 14.49 8.15
CA LEU A 70 -20.88 13.39 9.00
C LEU A 70 -21.16 13.85 10.43
N HIS A 71 -20.32 14.76 10.96
CA HIS A 71 -20.42 15.24 12.34
C HIS A 71 -20.88 16.70 12.45
N GLY A 72 -21.11 17.38 11.32
CA GLY A 72 -21.57 18.79 11.29
C GLY A 72 -20.52 19.78 11.79
N LYS A 73 -19.22 19.47 11.65
CA LYS A 73 -18.11 20.30 12.14
C LYS A 73 -17.46 21.08 11.01
N LYS A 74 -16.96 22.28 11.32
CA LYS A 74 -16.15 23.08 10.40
C LYS A 74 -14.69 23.07 10.84
N ILE A 75 -13.78 22.94 9.87
CA ILE A 75 -12.34 22.97 10.05
C ILE A 75 -11.81 24.16 9.27
N GLY A 76 -11.24 25.13 9.98
CA GLY A 76 -10.60 26.29 9.36
C GLY A 76 -9.22 25.95 8.84
N ILE A 77 -8.97 26.32 7.59
CA ILE A 77 -7.64 26.19 6.97
C ILE A 77 -7.01 27.58 6.95
N ALA A 78 -5.84 27.72 7.55
CA ALA A 78 -5.16 29.02 7.63
C ALA A 78 -4.78 29.53 6.23
N THR A 79 -4.20 28.64 5.41
CA THR A 79 -3.90 28.87 4.00
C THR A 79 -3.94 27.54 3.25
N PRO A 80 -4.41 27.51 1.98
CA PRO A 80 -4.37 26.30 1.16
C PRO A 80 -2.96 25.71 1.02
N PHE A 81 -1.99 26.58 0.80
CA PHE A 81 -0.57 26.24 0.75
C PHE A 81 0.29 27.46 1.10
N SER A 82 1.52 27.20 1.52
CA SER A 82 2.55 28.22 1.64
C SER A 82 3.87 27.77 1.05
N LEU A 83 4.66 28.70 0.59
CA LEU A 83 5.96 28.50 -0.02
C LEU A 83 7.01 29.33 0.73
N MET A 84 8.11 28.68 1.12
CA MET A 84 9.27 29.37 1.66
C MET A 84 10.40 29.33 0.63
N LEU A 85 10.96 30.48 0.29
CA LEU A 85 12.14 30.58 -0.56
C LEU A 85 13.44 30.38 0.23
N LYS A 86 14.56 30.14 -0.46
CA LYS A 86 15.87 29.95 0.20
C LYS A 86 16.40 31.22 0.87
N ASP A 87 15.96 32.39 0.45
CA ASP A 87 16.29 33.69 1.08
C ASP A 87 15.43 33.97 2.34
N GLY A 88 14.49 33.11 2.66
CA GLY A 88 13.64 33.22 3.85
C GLY A 88 12.27 33.87 3.62
N TRP A 89 11.99 34.38 2.42
CA TRP A 89 10.66 34.88 2.09
C TRP A 89 9.62 33.77 2.14
N VAL A 90 8.45 34.07 2.70
CA VAL A 90 7.29 33.17 2.77
C VAL A 90 6.12 33.82 2.04
N PHE A 91 5.51 33.06 1.17
CA PHE A 91 4.26 33.40 0.48
C PHE A 91 3.17 32.45 0.91
N ASP A 92 2.05 32.97 1.37
CA ASP A 92 0.82 32.22 1.49
C ASP A 92 0.02 32.29 0.18
N ALA A 93 -0.86 31.33 -0.07
CA ALA A 93 -1.70 31.34 -1.26
C ALA A 93 -2.50 32.64 -1.42
N GLY A 94 -2.85 33.31 -0.31
CA GLY A 94 -3.54 34.59 -0.29
C GLY A 94 -2.68 35.82 -0.69
N ASP A 95 -1.36 35.67 -0.77
CA ASP A 95 -0.42 36.71 -1.21
C ASP A 95 -0.22 36.69 -2.74
N LEU A 96 -0.70 35.63 -3.40
CA LEU A 96 -0.59 35.45 -4.85
C LEU A 96 -1.85 36.03 -5.53
N ASN A 97 -1.67 36.53 -6.74
CA ASN A 97 -2.79 37.06 -7.54
C ASN A 97 -3.44 35.89 -8.32
N VAL A 98 -4.76 35.80 -8.28
CA VAL A 98 -5.54 34.92 -9.16
C VAL A 98 -5.50 35.48 -10.58
N VAL A 99 -4.90 34.72 -11.51
CA VAL A 99 -4.76 35.13 -12.93
C VAL A 99 -5.66 34.33 -13.85
N ALA A 100 -6.17 33.17 -13.42
CA ALA A 100 -7.19 32.40 -14.13
C ALA A 100 -8.03 31.55 -13.18
N GLY A 101 -9.28 31.32 -13.55
CA GLY A 101 -10.26 30.60 -12.72
C GLY A 101 -10.89 31.51 -11.65
N PRO A 102 -11.58 30.95 -10.61
CA PRO A 102 -11.82 29.51 -10.40
C PRO A 102 -12.69 28.87 -11.49
N GLU A 103 -12.32 27.68 -11.95
CA GLU A 103 -13.05 26.94 -12.98
C GLU A 103 -13.47 25.55 -12.45
N ARG A 104 -14.77 25.24 -12.57
CA ARG A 104 -15.30 23.91 -12.26
C ARG A 104 -15.09 22.95 -13.42
N ARG A 105 -14.63 21.74 -13.12
CA ARG A 105 -14.47 20.65 -14.08
C ARG A 105 -15.05 19.35 -13.56
N GLU A 106 -15.68 18.59 -14.47
CA GLU A 106 -16.06 17.21 -14.20
C GLU A 106 -14.85 16.28 -14.43
N ARG A 107 -14.65 15.34 -13.52
CA ARG A 107 -13.65 14.29 -13.70
C ARG A 107 -14.27 13.08 -14.39
N THR A 108 -13.79 12.77 -15.59
CA THR A 108 -14.24 11.62 -16.36
C THR A 108 -13.43 10.38 -15.97
N PRO A 109 -14.06 9.26 -15.59
CA PRO A 109 -13.39 8.01 -15.28
C PRO A 109 -12.50 7.51 -16.41
N GLN A 110 -11.27 7.14 -16.08
CA GLN A 110 -10.30 6.51 -16.97
C GLN A 110 -10.28 5.01 -16.66
N THR A 111 -11.06 4.20 -17.37
CA THR A 111 -11.30 2.79 -17.06
C THR A 111 -10.03 1.94 -17.00
N ASP A 112 -9.00 2.30 -17.76
CA ASP A 112 -7.74 1.55 -17.88
C ASP A 112 -6.64 2.06 -16.95
N ALA A 113 -6.92 3.09 -16.14
CA ALA A 113 -5.95 3.62 -15.18
C ALA A 113 -5.60 2.57 -14.12
N SER A 114 -4.36 2.58 -13.65
CA SER A 114 -3.92 1.71 -12.55
C SER A 114 -4.58 2.09 -11.23
N ARG A 115 -4.59 3.38 -10.92
CA ARG A 115 -5.14 3.95 -9.69
C ARG A 115 -6.67 3.95 -9.71
N MET A 116 -7.28 3.50 -8.61
CA MET A 116 -8.74 3.43 -8.53
C MET A 116 -9.39 4.82 -8.58
N ALA A 117 -8.83 5.82 -7.92
CA ALA A 117 -9.35 7.20 -7.93
C ALA A 117 -9.46 7.79 -9.35
N GLU A 118 -8.61 7.38 -10.30
CA GLU A 118 -8.68 7.79 -11.69
C GLU A 118 -9.82 7.12 -12.46
N ARG A 119 -10.36 6.00 -11.94
CA ARG A 119 -11.53 5.28 -12.49
C ARG A 119 -12.85 5.77 -11.91
N MET A 120 -12.82 6.74 -10.99
CA MET A 120 -14.00 7.28 -10.30
C MET A 120 -14.42 8.61 -10.93
N SER A 121 -15.74 8.85 -10.93
CA SER A 121 -16.30 10.17 -11.23
C SER A 121 -16.06 11.11 -10.07
N GLY A 122 -16.12 12.39 -10.34
CA GLY A 122 -15.98 13.43 -9.31
C GLY A 122 -15.97 14.82 -9.94
N VAL A 123 -15.66 15.80 -9.12
CA VAL A 123 -15.55 17.20 -9.55
C VAL A 123 -14.27 17.81 -9.01
N GLU A 124 -13.76 18.79 -9.74
CA GLU A 124 -12.66 19.63 -9.29
C GLU A 124 -12.97 21.10 -9.54
N ILE A 125 -12.40 21.97 -8.70
CA ILE A 125 -12.31 23.41 -8.98
C ILE A 125 -10.83 23.76 -8.98
N ASP A 126 -10.35 24.33 -10.08
CA ASP A 126 -8.98 24.79 -10.18
C ASP A 126 -8.86 26.29 -10.35
N THR A 127 -7.78 26.85 -9.82
CA THR A 127 -7.46 28.28 -9.82
C THR A 127 -5.98 28.44 -10.08
N THR A 128 -5.61 29.31 -11.01
CA THR A 128 -4.21 29.64 -11.26
C THR A 128 -3.85 30.96 -10.56
N LEU A 129 -2.81 30.88 -9.74
CA LEU A 129 -2.26 32.00 -9.01
C LEU A 129 -0.85 32.32 -9.51
N GLU A 130 -0.41 33.56 -9.32
CA GLU A 130 0.90 34.02 -9.78
C GLU A 130 1.51 35.02 -8.77
N THR A 131 2.84 34.97 -8.62
CA THR A 131 3.55 36.00 -7.86
C THR A 131 3.51 37.34 -8.58
N VAL A 132 3.62 38.43 -7.82
CA VAL A 132 3.56 39.83 -8.37
C VAL A 132 4.65 40.09 -9.41
N ASP A 133 5.82 39.42 -9.29
CA ASP A 133 6.93 39.51 -10.24
C ASP A 133 6.82 38.55 -11.42
N HIS A 134 5.69 37.81 -11.53
CA HIS A 134 5.42 36.78 -12.55
C HIS A 134 6.47 35.66 -12.64
N ALA A 135 7.27 35.44 -11.59
CA ALA A 135 8.31 34.43 -11.59
C ALA A 135 7.79 33.02 -11.33
N LEU A 136 6.69 32.90 -10.60
CA LEU A 136 6.11 31.61 -10.21
C LEU A 136 4.59 31.60 -10.42
N GLN A 137 4.13 30.59 -11.11
CA GLN A 137 2.71 30.24 -11.19
C GLN A 137 2.40 29.03 -10.30
N ALA A 138 1.23 29.04 -9.65
CA ALA A 138 0.70 27.94 -8.88
C ALA A 138 -0.71 27.60 -9.37
N ARG A 139 -0.88 26.46 -10.05
CA ARG A 139 -2.22 25.91 -10.29
C ARG A 139 -2.63 25.14 -9.03
N TRP A 140 -3.66 25.59 -8.35
CA TRP A 140 -4.26 24.97 -7.19
C TRP A 140 -5.60 24.36 -7.58
N ALA A 141 -5.73 23.04 -7.43
CA ALA A 141 -6.94 22.27 -7.69
C ALA A 141 -7.43 21.61 -6.40
N VAL A 142 -8.74 21.69 -6.15
CA VAL A 142 -9.43 20.95 -5.08
C VAL A 142 -10.35 19.93 -5.71
N ILE A 143 -10.28 18.69 -5.23
CA ILE A 143 -10.88 17.51 -5.86
C ILE A 143 -11.72 16.76 -4.84
N VAL A 144 -12.96 16.38 -5.20
CA VAL A 144 -13.81 15.45 -4.47
C VAL A 144 -14.34 14.39 -5.44
N LEU A 145 -14.25 13.11 -5.05
CA LEU A 145 -14.77 12.01 -5.83
C LEU A 145 -16.12 11.53 -5.29
N ASP A 146 -16.93 10.93 -6.16
CA ASP A 146 -18.20 10.33 -5.76
C ASP A 146 -17.98 9.26 -4.69
N GLY A 147 -18.71 9.34 -3.58
CA GLY A 147 -18.64 8.38 -2.47
C GLY A 147 -17.32 8.37 -1.69
N SER A 148 -16.37 9.28 -1.97
CA SER A 148 -15.13 9.36 -1.18
C SER A 148 -15.37 9.99 0.18
N ASN A 149 -14.55 9.59 1.17
CA ASN A 149 -14.56 10.18 2.50
C ASN A 149 -13.45 11.24 2.69
N TYR A 150 -12.91 11.74 1.59
CA TYR A 150 -11.79 12.68 1.61
C TYR A 150 -11.89 13.70 0.46
N LEU A 151 -11.17 14.77 0.65
CA LEU A 151 -10.88 15.82 -0.31
C LEU A 151 -9.38 15.84 -0.54
N ARG A 152 -8.96 15.99 -1.79
CA ARG A 152 -7.56 16.23 -2.17
C ARG A 152 -7.38 17.64 -2.67
N GLN A 153 -6.20 18.21 -2.38
CA GLN A 153 -5.70 19.34 -3.14
C GLN A 153 -4.42 18.97 -3.89
N GLU A 154 -4.28 19.55 -5.06
CA GLU A 154 -3.07 19.46 -5.88
C GLU A 154 -2.56 20.86 -6.15
N VAL A 155 -1.25 21.06 -5.96
CA VAL A 155 -0.55 22.31 -6.24
C VAL A 155 0.54 22.04 -7.25
N THR A 156 0.37 22.54 -8.46
CA THR A 156 1.39 22.51 -9.51
C THR A 156 2.10 23.86 -9.57
N LEU A 157 3.37 23.86 -9.21
CA LEU A 157 4.24 25.03 -9.24
C LEU A 157 5.03 25.07 -10.54
N THR A 158 4.98 26.17 -11.27
CA THR A 158 5.71 26.37 -12.53
C THR A 158 6.57 27.64 -12.44
N ALA A 159 7.88 27.49 -12.62
CA ALA A 159 8.77 28.63 -12.72
C ALA A 159 8.68 29.29 -14.10
N ALA A 160 8.22 30.54 -14.16
CA ALA A 160 8.02 31.27 -15.40
C ALA A 160 9.22 32.16 -15.69
N GLY A 161 10.03 31.80 -16.67
CA GLY A 161 11.10 32.66 -17.23
C GLY A 161 12.41 32.74 -16.43
N LYS A 162 12.43 32.45 -15.14
CA LYS A 162 13.64 32.39 -14.31
C LYS A 162 13.55 31.27 -13.29
N ASP A 163 14.69 30.82 -12.77
CA ASP A 163 14.74 29.86 -11.67
C ASP A 163 14.15 30.43 -10.39
N VAL A 164 13.39 29.61 -9.66
CA VAL A 164 12.79 29.98 -8.37
C VAL A 164 13.34 29.04 -7.28
N ALA A 165 14.07 29.61 -6.32
CA ALA A 165 14.73 28.86 -5.27
C ALA A 165 13.77 28.55 -4.11
N ILE A 166 12.84 27.63 -4.32
CA ILE A 166 11.89 27.16 -3.30
C ILE A 166 12.63 26.24 -2.33
N ARG A 167 12.62 26.58 -1.03
CA ARG A 167 13.17 25.75 0.05
C ARG A 167 12.14 24.80 0.62
N ARG A 168 10.86 25.23 0.72
CA ARG A 168 9.79 24.45 1.36
C ARG A 168 8.47 24.66 0.66
N VAL A 169 7.71 23.58 0.52
CA VAL A 169 6.31 23.60 0.13
C VAL A 169 5.49 23.01 1.28
N GLN A 170 4.57 23.77 1.85
CA GLN A 170 3.65 23.33 2.91
C GLN A 170 2.23 23.27 2.36
N LEU A 171 1.57 22.14 2.46
CA LEU A 171 0.21 21.91 1.97
C LEU A 171 -0.81 21.61 3.08
N VAL A 172 -0.33 21.41 4.30
CA VAL A 172 -1.20 21.23 5.47
C VAL A 172 -0.82 22.28 6.49
N ASP A 173 -1.82 23.10 6.85
CA ASP A 173 -1.72 24.12 7.89
C ASP A 173 -3.11 24.35 8.47
N VAL A 174 -3.45 23.60 9.52
CA VAL A 174 -4.81 23.45 10.02
C VAL A 174 -4.83 23.63 11.53
N ASP A 175 -5.75 24.44 12.02
CA ASP A 175 -6.07 24.50 13.44
C ASP A 175 -6.99 23.32 13.79
N ALA A 176 -6.45 22.33 14.50
CA ALA A 176 -7.13 21.09 14.83
C ALA A 176 -6.81 20.68 16.27
N ALA A 177 -7.73 20.96 17.18
CA ALA A 177 -7.58 20.63 18.61
C ALA A 177 -7.37 19.13 18.82
N GLY A 178 -6.38 18.77 19.64
CA GLY A 178 -6.03 17.39 19.91
C GLY A 178 -5.33 16.68 18.75
N ALA A 179 -4.81 17.42 17.76
CA ALA A 179 -4.04 16.83 16.66
C ALA A 179 -2.79 16.11 17.16
N GLN A 180 -2.45 15.02 16.49
CA GLN A 180 -1.23 14.28 16.72
C GLN A 180 -0.66 13.72 15.41
N VAL A 181 0.66 13.49 15.37
CA VAL A 181 1.31 12.75 14.28
C VAL A 181 1.05 11.26 14.49
N SER A 182 0.47 10.59 13.51
CA SER A 182 0.22 9.14 13.56
C SER A 182 1.38 8.37 12.96
N GLY A 183 2.44 8.22 13.73
CA GLY A 183 3.68 7.55 13.38
C GLY A 183 4.91 8.34 13.79
N SER A 184 6.08 7.69 13.63
CA SER A 184 7.37 8.24 14.05
C SER A 184 8.34 8.48 12.89
N VAL A 185 7.87 8.37 11.65
CA VAL A 185 8.68 8.43 10.42
C VAL A 185 8.29 9.61 9.55
N ALA A 186 9.16 9.96 8.60
CA ALA A 186 8.80 10.92 7.54
C ALA A 186 7.57 10.44 6.78
N GLY A 187 6.72 11.36 6.33
CA GLY A 187 5.46 11.02 5.67
C GLY A 187 4.42 10.37 6.58
N SER A 188 4.53 10.52 7.90
CA SER A 188 3.47 10.10 8.83
C SER A 188 2.24 11.00 8.69
N PRO A 189 1.01 10.45 8.61
CA PRO A 189 -0.20 11.24 8.62
C PRO A 189 -0.42 11.98 9.94
N LEU A 190 -1.29 12.97 9.92
CA LEU A 190 -1.79 13.67 11.10
C LEU A 190 -3.23 13.24 11.35
N VAL A 191 -3.62 13.11 12.62
CA VAL A 191 -5.00 12.78 13.02
C VAL A 191 -5.48 13.75 14.10
N ALA A 192 -6.75 14.13 14.03
CA ALA A 192 -7.41 15.00 15.01
C ALA A 192 -8.87 14.54 15.21
N GLY A 193 -9.15 13.73 16.23
CA GLY A 193 -10.45 13.09 16.40
C GLY A 193 -10.77 12.19 15.20
N ASP A 194 -11.84 12.49 14.48
CA ASP A 194 -12.29 11.74 13.30
C ASP A 194 -11.74 12.32 11.97
N VAL A 195 -10.77 13.23 12.02
CA VAL A 195 -10.16 13.85 10.84
C VAL A 195 -8.75 13.29 10.63
N PHE A 196 -8.41 12.91 9.40
CA PHE A 196 -7.03 12.62 9.00
C PHE A 196 -6.53 13.64 7.96
N LEU A 197 -5.25 13.95 8.03
CA LEU A 197 -4.56 14.91 7.19
C LEU A 197 -3.22 14.32 6.71
N GLY A 198 -2.76 14.70 5.54
CA GLY A 198 -1.45 14.29 5.09
C GLY A 198 -0.93 15.05 3.87
N PHE A 199 0.36 15.29 3.85
CA PHE A 199 1.07 15.65 2.63
C PHE A 199 1.43 14.34 1.92
N GLU A 200 0.88 14.08 0.74
CA GLU A 200 0.91 12.78 0.06
C GLU A 200 2.29 12.44 -0.56
N HIS A 201 3.33 12.50 0.27
CA HIS A 201 4.71 12.19 -0.14
C HIS A 201 5.47 11.50 1.00
N PRO A 202 6.20 10.38 0.77
CA PRO A 202 6.87 9.66 1.84
C PRO A 202 8.04 10.43 2.49
N LEU A 203 8.62 11.42 1.82
CA LEU A 203 9.67 12.29 2.35
C LEU A 203 9.12 13.53 3.07
N SER A 204 7.80 13.72 3.14
CA SER A 204 7.20 14.87 3.81
C SER A 204 7.45 14.82 5.32
N GLN A 205 7.41 16.00 5.94
CA GLN A 205 7.49 16.17 7.38
C GLN A 205 6.13 16.55 7.95
N SER A 206 5.76 15.96 9.08
CA SER A 206 4.54 16.27 9.80
C SER A 206 4.87 16.74 11.21
N LYS A 207 4.18 17.78 11.69
CA LYS A 207 4.41 18.34 13.03
C LYS A 207 3.14 18.94 13.61
N VAL A 208 2.99 18.80 14.92
CA VAL A 208 1.95 19.49 15.68
C VAL A 208 2.61 20.48 16.65
N ARG A 209 2.06 21.69 16.73
CA ARG A 209 2.44 22.73 17.72
C ARG A 209 1.18 23.29 18.35
N GLY A 210 0.92 22.98 19.62
CA GLY A 210 -0.36 23.26 20.25
C GLY A 210 -1.49 22.57 19.46
N ASP A 211 -2.49 23.32 19.04
CA ASP A 211 -3.59 22.81 18.23
C ASP A 211 -3.36 22.96 16.71
N ARG A 212 -2.16 23.32 16.27
CA ARG A 212 -1.83 23.51 14.86
C ARG A 212 -1.14 22.30 14.27
N ALA A 213 -1.78 21.67 13.28
CA ALA A 213 -1.27 20.54 12.49
C ALA A 213 -0.66 21.04 11.18
N MET A 214 0.59 20.64 10.89
CA MET A 214 1.34 21.10 9.73
C MET A 214 2.01 19.92 9.02
N ALA A 215 2.03 19.96 7.67
CA ALA A 215 2.86 19.05 6.89
C ALA A 215 3.45 19.75 5.66
N TRP A 216 4.73 19.44 5.37
CA TRP A 216 5.52 20.08 4.32
C TRP A 216 6.56 19.14 3.73
N ILE A 217 7.11 19.54 2.59
CA ILE A 217 8.33 18.96 2.02
C ILE A 217 9.40 20.04 1.87
N ASP A 218 10.64 19.72 2.21
CA ASP A 218 11.80 20.58 1.96
C ASP A 218 12.42 20.24 0.59
N ARG A 219 12.99 21.25 -0.09
CA ARG A 219 13.58 21.14 -1.42
C ARG A 219 15.03 21.59 -1.42
N GLU A 220 15.87 20.86 -2.14
CA GLU A 220 17.28 21.18 -2.31
C GLU A 220 17.56 21.92 -3.63
N LEU A 221 16.88 21.57 -4.70
CA LEU A 221 17.09 22.20 -6.00
C LEU A 221 16.12 23.37 -6.24
N PRO A 222 16.55 24.42 -6.95
CA PRO A 222 15.62 25.42 -7.45
C PRO A 222 14.69 24.78 -8.48
N LEU A 223 13.46 25.29 -8.58
CA LEU A 223 12.59 25.02 -9.71
C LEU A 223 13.13 25.85 -10.88
N ARG A 224 13.61 25.19 -11.94
CA ARG A 224 14.24 25.85 -13.08
C ARG A 224 13.21 26.52 -13.97
N ALA A 225 13.65 27.55 -14.70
CA ALA A 225 12.81 28.24 -15.68
C ALA A 225 12.13 27.23 -16.64
N GLY A 226 10.79 27.29 -16.71
CA GLY A 226 9.95 26.39 -17.51
C GLY A 226 9.66 25.02 -16.85
N GLN A 227 10.27 24.70 -15.72
CA GLN A 227 10.01 23.45 -15.00
C GLN A 227 8.73 23.55 -14.16
N SER A 228 7.99 22.46 -14.10
CA SER A 228 6.81 22.30 -13.23
C SER A 228 7.00 21.14 -12.27
N ILE A 229 6.44 21.27 -11.05
CA ILE A 229 6.37 20.21 -10.07
C ILE A 229 5.01 20.21 -9.39
N THR A 230 4.45 19.03 -9.16
CA THR A 230 3.13 18.87 -8.51
C THR A 230 3.28 18.16 -7.18
N TYR A 231 2.66 18.71 -6.15
CA TYR A 231 2.48 18.09 -4.85
C TYR A 231 1.00 18.02 -4.50
N SER A 232 0.64 17.08 -3.64
CA SER A 232 -0.74 16.91 -3.19
C SER A 232 -0.83 16.69 -1.68
N SER A 233 -1.98 17.03 -1.13
CA SER A 233 -2.34 16.69 0.24
C SER A 233 -3.79 16.20 0.32
N VAL A 234 -4.12 15.54 1.42
CA VAL A 234 -5.42 14.97 1.71
C VAL A 234 -5.97 15.52 3.03
N ILE A 235 -7.27 15.73 3.06
CA ILE A 235 -8.07 15.91 4.28
C ILE A 235 -9.22 14.93 4.17
N GLY A 236 -9.39 14.05 5.16
CA GLY A 236 -10.45 13.04 5.13
C GLY A 236 -11.16 12.93 6.47
N ILE A 237 -12.36 12.37 6.41
CA ILE A 237 -13.27 12.18 7.55
C ILE A 237 -13.44 10.70 7.80
N ALA A 238 -13.23 10.28 9.03
CA ALA A 238 -13.47 8.92 9.48
C ALA A 238 -14.78 8.83 10.27
N ARG A 239 -15.43 7.69 10.20
CA ARG A 239 -16.52 7.37 11.11
C ARG A 239 -15.99 7.15 12.53
N PRO A 240 -16.78 7.40 13.59
CA PRO A 240 -16.34 7.21 14.96
C PRO A 240 -15.75 5.80 15.19
N GLY A 241 -14.50 5.76 15.73
CA GLY A 241 -13.78 4.53 15.99
C GLY A 241 -13.31 3.74 14.75
N GLN A 242 -13.40 4.33 13.53
CA GLN A 242 -13.01 3.66 12.28
C GLN A 242 -11.82 4.34 11.57
N MET A 243 -11.01 5.12 12.30
CA MET A 243 -9.91 5.90 11.70
C MET A 243 -9.01 5.06 10.80
N ARG A 244 -8.51 3.90 11.27
CA ARG A 244 -7.64 3.02 10.47
C ARG A 244 -8.32 2.55 9.18
N ARG A 245 -9.57 2.07 9.30
CA ARG A 245 -10.31 1.52 8.14
C ARG A 245 -10.71 2.58 7.13
N ASP A 246 -11.13 3.75 7.60
CA ASP A 246 -11.54 4.83 6.71
C ASP A 246 -10.33 5.54 6.08
N PHE A 247 -9.18 5.58 6.75
CA PHE A 247 -7.90 5.94 6.16
C PHE A 247 -7.44 4.91 5.12
N LEU A 248 -7.59 3.61 5.41
CA LEU A 248 -7.32 2.54 4.43
C LEU A 248 -8.23 2.66 3.20
N ALA A 249 -9.50 3.03 3.36
CA ALA A 249 -10.41 3.24 2.23
C ALA A 249 -9.92 4.36 1.31
N TYR A 250 -9.42 5.47 1.88
CA TYR A 250 -8.74 6.51 1.11
C TYR A 250 -7.50 5.97 0.39
N LEU A 251 -6.63 5.24 1.09
CA LEU A 251 -5.42 4.66 0.48
C LEU A 251 -5.74 3.70 -0.66
N GLU A 252 -6.75 2.84 -0.52
CA GLU A 252 -7.15 1.90 -1.57
C GLU A 252 -7.63 2.60 -2.85
N GLN A 253 -8.16 3.80 -2.74
CA GLN A 253 -8.53 4.61 -3.91
C GLN A 253 -7.31 5.30 -4.52
N GLU A 254 -6.40 5.85 -3.70
CA GLU A 254 -5.30 6.71 -4.14
C GLU A 254 -3.96 6.01 -4.35
N ARG A 255 -3.81 4.76 -3.91
CA ARG A 255 -2.58 3.99 -4.12
C ARG A 255 -2.35 3.68 -5.59
N ALA A 256 -1.09 3.43 -5.94
CA ALA A 256 -0.66 3.20 -7.32
C ALA A 256 -1.41 2.06 -8.03
N HIS A 257 -1.75 1.02 -7.29
CA HIS A 257 -2.63 -0.08 -7.74
C HIS A 257 -3.41 -0.59 -6.52
N PRO A 258 -4.74 -0.81 -6.60
CA PRO A 258 -5.53 -1.40 -5.53
C PRO A 258 -4.95 -2.73 -5.03
N TYR A 259 -5.24 -3.08 -3.77
CA TYR A 259 -4.82 -4.35 -3.20
C TYR A 259 -5.16 -5.53 -4.11
N ARG A 260 -4.19 -6.42 -4.30
CA ARG A 260 -4.32 -7.69 -5.04
C ARG A 260 -3.39 -8.72 -4.43
N THR A 261 -3.81 -9.95 -4.29
CA THR A 261 -2.90 -11.04 -3.95
C THR A 261 -1.90 -11.25 -5.09
N PHE A 262 -0.62 -11.27 -4.77
CA PHE A 262 0.47 -11.42 -5.73
C PHE A 262 1.44 -12.49 -5.25
N LEU A 263 1.19 -13.74 -5.67
CA LEU A 263 2.01 -14.90 -5.30
C LEU A 263 3.19 -15.03 -6.25
N HIS A 264 4.40 -14.98 -5.73
CA HIS A 264 5.60 -15.09 -6.56
C HIS A 264 6.68 -15.98 -5.96
N TYR A 265 7.43 -16.65 -6.83
CA TYR A 265 8.69 -17.29 -6.52
C TYR A 265 9.79 -16.24 -6.45
N ASN A 266 10.74 -16.41 -5.52
CA ASN A 266 11.97 -15.63 -5.45
C ASN A 266 13.17 -16.59 -5.43
N SER A 267 14.18 -16.36 -6.27
CA SER A 267 15.31 -17.25 -6.46
C SER A 267 16.42 -17.13 -5.40
N TRP A 268 16.32 -16.18 -4.45
CA TRP A 268 17.42 -15.80 -3.57
C TRP A 268 18.07 -16.99 -2.85
N TYR A 269 17.40 -17.74 -2.05
CA TYR A 269 17.99 -18.87 -1.34
C TYR A 269 17.96 -20.19 -2.14
N ASP A 270 17.41 -20.19 -3.36
CA ASP A 270 17.28 -21.41 -4.18
C ASP A 270 18.33 -21.48 -5.29
N LEU A 271 18.50 -20.45 -6.12
CA LEU A 271 19.45 -20.44 -7.24
C LEU A 271 20.64 -19.52 -6.97
N GLY A 272 20.39 -18.29 -6.59
CA GLY A 272 21.37 -17.23 -6.64
C GLY A 272 22.29 -17.15 -5.43
N TYR A 273 21.81 -17.08 -4.27
CA TYR A 273 22.49 -16.78 -2.98
C TYR A 273 23.99 -16.47 -3.08
N PHE A 274 24.35 -15.24 -3.49
CA PHE A 274 25.71 -14.77 -3.81
C PHE A 274 26.44 -15.50 -4.94
N THR A 275 25.74 -16.30 -5.74
CA THR A 275 26.32 -17.11 -6.81
C THR A 275 25.58 -16.83 -8.12
N PRO A 276 26.28 -16.56 -9.24
CA PRO A 276 25.64 -16.48 -10.55
C PRO A 276 24.94 -17.79 -10.92
N TYR A 277 23.77 -17.67 -11.52
CA TYR A 277 22.99 -18.78 -12.03
C TYR A 277 22.67 -18.57 -13.53
N ASP A 278 21.97 -19.51 -14.14
CA ASP A 278 21.78 -19.56 -15.57
C ASP A 278 20.31 -19.74 -16.00
N GLU A 279 20.11 -19.66 -17.31
CA GLU A 279 18.82 -19.77 -17.98
C GLU A 279 18.19 -21.16 -17.76
N GLU A 280 18.99 -22.25 -17.78
CA GLU A 280 18.50 -23.61 -17.58
C GLU A 280 17.94 -23.79 -16.16
N GLY A 281 18.67 -23.33 -15.16
CA GLY A 281 18.24 -23.32 -13.77
C GLY A 281 16.95 -22.52 -13.58
N ALA A 282 16.88 -21.32 -14.17
CA ALA A 282 15.71 -20.47 -14.09
C ALA A 282 14.47 -21.12 -14.73
N VAL A 283 14.59 -21.66 -15.95
CA VAL A 283 13.50 -22.36 -16.67
C VAL A 283 13.08 -23.63 -15.93
N SER A 284 14.02 -24.36 -15.35
CA SER A 284 13.73 -25.56 -14.53
C SER A 284 12.84 -25.22 -13.34
N ARG A 285 13.08 -24.11 -12.64
CA ARG A 285 12.26 -23.67 -11.49
C ARG A 285 10.86 -23.28 -11.93
N VAL A 286 10.73 -22.52 -13.02
CA VAL A 286 9.42 -22.17 -13.60
C VAL A 286 8.61 -23.43 -13.88
N ASN A 287 9.20 -24.43 -14.55
CA ASN A 287 8.51 -25.67 -14.88
C ASN A 287 8.13 -26.49 -13.65
N ALA A 288 9.02 -26.57 -12.63
CA ALA A 288 8.74 -27.31 -11.39
C ALA A 288 7.55 -26.74 -10.63
N PHE A 289 7.53 -25.43 -10.39
CA PHE A 289 6.39 -24.74 -9.75
C PHE A 289 5.12 -24.81 -10.62
N GLY A 290 5.25 -24.61 -11.93
CA GLY A 290 4.15 -24.70 -12.87
C GLY A 290 3.47 -26.06 -12.85
N ALA A 291 4.24 -27.14 -12.85
CA ALA A 291 3.73 -28.52 -12.74
C ALA A 291 3.10 -28.79 -11.37
N ALA A 292 3.78 -28.42 -10.27
CA ALA A 292 3.33 -28.74 -8.91
C ALA A 292 2.11 -27.92 -8.49
N LEU A 293 2.09 -26.62 -8.73
CA LEU A 293 1.01 -25.72 -8.29
C LEU A 293 -0.06 -25.53 -9.36
N LYS A 294 0.31 -25.12 -10.59
CA LYS A 294 -0.70 -24.78 -11.59
C LYS A 294 -1.37 -26.01 -12.17
N GLN A 295 -0.60 -26.98 -12.69
CA GLN A 295 -1.17 -28.14 -13.36
C GLN A 295 -1.80 -29.12 -12.38
N LYS A 296 -1.09 -29.47 -11.30
CA LYS A 296 -1.58 -30.48 -10.35
C LYS A 296 -2.62 -29.94 -9.36
N ARG A 297 -2.52 -28.65 -8.97
CA ARG A 297 -3.32 -28.08 -7.87
C ARG A 297 -4.16 -26.85 -8.25
N GLY A 298 -4.11 -26.39 -9.50
CA GLY A 298 -4.91 -25.27 -9.98
C GLY A 298 -4.51 -23.90 -9.41
N VAL A 299 -3.34 -23.74 -8.82
CA VAL A 299 -2.82 -22.50 -8.25
C VAL A 299 -1.70 -21.96 -9.13
N LYS A 300 -1.89 -20.78 -9.73
CA LYS A 300 -0.86 -20.08 -10.50
C LYS A 300 0.02 -19.22 -9.59
N LEU A 301 1.28 -19.04 -9.93
CA LEU A 301 2.07 -17.89 -9.52
C LEU A 301 1.76 -16.70 -10.42
N ASP A 302 1.87 -15.50 -9.88
CA ASP A 302 1.71 -14.27 -10.67
C ASP A 302 3.06 -13.87 -11.29
N SER A 303 4.17 -14.17 -10.62
CA SER A 303 5.52 -13.86 -11.07
C SER A 303 6.55 -14.92 -10.66
N PHE A 304 7.63 -15.02 -11.44
CA PHE A 304 8.87 -15.68 -11.06
C PHE A 304 9.97 -14.63 -10.98
N LEU A 305 10.28 -14.20 -9.77
CA LEU A 305 11.29 -13.17 -9.53
C LEU A 305 12.66 -13.81 -9.44
N PHE A 306 13.55 -13.35 -10.32
CA PHE A 306 14.96 -13.72 -10.35
C PHE A 306 15.77 -12.66 -9.61
N ASP A 307 16.27 -13.04 -8.44
CA ASP A 307 17.04 -12.21 -7.52
C ASP A 307 18.51 -12.08 -7.96
N ASP A 308 19.37 -11.36 -7.23
CA ASP A 308 20.77 -11.06 -7.59
C ASP A 308 21.52 -12.32 -8.06
N GLY A 309 22.30 -12.20 -9.13
CA GLY A 309 23.08 -13.29 -9.75
C GLY A 309 22.74 -13.56 -11.23
N TRP A 310 21.72 -12.93 -11.79
CA TRP A 310 21.36 -13.02 -13.21
C TRP A 310 22.22 -12.12 -14.12
N ASP A 311 22.79 -11.06 -13.58
CA ASP A 311 23.53 -10.04 -14.34
C ASP A 311 25.05 -10.25 -14.32
N ASN A 312 25.70 -9.61 -15.28
CA ASN A 312 27.15 -9.45 -15.34
C ASN A 312 27.53 -8.17 -14.58
N HIS A 313 28.10 -8.32 -13.41
CA HIS A 313 28.49 -7.22 -12.54
C HIS A 313 29.49 -6.22 -13.17
N LYS A 314 30.18 -6.62 -14.23
CA LYS A 314 31.08 -5.75 -15.00
C LYS A 314 30.38 -5.08 -16.18
N SER A 315 29.12 -4.81 -16.03
CA SER A 315 28.27 -4.13 -17.02
C SER A 315 27.16 -3.34 -16.31
N LEU A 316 26.39 -2.54 -17.05
CA LEU A 316 25.18 -1.92 -16.53
C LEU A 316 24.00 -2.90 -16.74
N TRP A 317 23.74 -3.75 -15.75
CA TRP A 317 22.57 -4.61 -15.69
C TRP A 317 22.31 -5.44 -16.97
N LYS A 318 23.40 -5.95 -17.60
CA LYS A 318 23.30 -6.89 -18.71
C LYS A 318 23.35 -8.32 -18.18
N PHE A 319 22.69 -9.23 -18.86
CA PHE A 319 22.73 -10.64 -18.51
C PHE A 319 24.17 -11.19 -18.45
N ASN A 320 24.42 -12.09 -17.51
CA ASN A 320 25.67 -12.85 -17.44
C ASN A 320 25.73 -13.92 -18.55
N GLY A 321 26.89 -14.58 -18.71
CA GLY A 321 27.11 -15.59 -19.76
C GLY A 321 26.19 -16.83 -19.66
N GLY A 322 25.53 -17.06 -18.51
CA GLY A 322 24.56 -18.12 -18.31
C GLY A 322 23.20 -17.85 -18.94
N PHE A 323 22.95 -16.59 -19.36
CA PHE A 323 21.69 -16.19 -20.02
C PHE A 323 21.94 -15.70 -21.45
N PRO A 324 22.35 -16.57 -22.38
CA PRO A 324 22.69 -16.16 -23.75
C PRO A 324 21.51 -15.55 -24.53
N HIS A 325 20.27 -15.88 -24.14
CA HIS A 325 19.04 -15.37 -24.74
C HIS A 325 18.30 -14.37 -23.80
N GLY A 326 18.92 -13.96 -22.69
CA GLY A 326 18.27 -13.17 -21.65
C GLY A 326 17.09 -13.92 -21.04
N PHE A 327 16.00 -13.20 -20.72
CA PHE A 327 14.81 -13.84 -20.15
C PHE A 327 13.78 -14.32 -21.20
N ILE A 328 14.12 -14.45 -22.47
CA ILE A 328 13.16 -14.96 -23.48
C ILE A 328 12.70 -16.38 -23.16
N PRO A 329 13.58 -17.37 -22.88
CA PRO A 329 13.15 -18.73 -22.53
C PRO A 329 12.41 -18.79 -21.18
N VAL A 330 12.79 -17.94 -20.22
CA VAL A 330 12.09 -17.82 -18.93
C VAL A 330 10.67 -17.29 -19.13
N LYS A 331 10.50 -16.25 -19.96
CA LYS A 331 9.20 -15.69 -20.33
C LYS A 331 8.31 -16.76 -20.97
N GLU A 332 8.83 -17.45 -21.99
CA GLU A 332 8.10 -18.51 -22.71
C GLU A 332 7.69 -19.67 -21.78
N ALA A 333 8.54 -20.03 -20.82
CA ALA A 333 8.21 -21.04 -19.81
C ALA A 333 7.12 -20.53 -18.86
N ALA A 334 7.23 -19.30 -18.33
CA ALA A 334 6.27 -18.72 -17.40
C ALA A 334 4.88 -18.55 -18.02
N GLU A 335 4.82 -18.13 -19.28
CA GLU A 335 3.57 -17.95 -20.02
C GLU A 335 2.73 -19.23 -20.14
N LYS A 336 3.36 -20.41 -20.18
CA LYS A 336 2.67 -21.71 -20.15
C LYS A 336 1.84 -21.92 -18.89
N TYR A 337 2.16 -21.20 -17.83
CA TYR A 337 1.52 -21.32 -16.50
C TYR A 337 0.76 -20.03 -16.11
N ASP A 338 0.48 -19.13 -17.05
CA ASP A 338 -0.19 -17.85 -16.85
C ASP A 338 0.59 -16.91 -15.89
N ALA A 339 1.91 -17.00 -15.90
CA ALA A 339 2.83 -16.20 -15.10
C ALA A 339 3.76 -15.35 -15.98
N ARG A 340 4.57 -14.50 -15.35
CA ARG A 340 5.57 -13.66 -16.01
C ARG A 340 6.90 -13.68 -15.24
N PRO A 341 8.02 -13.28 -15.86
CA PRO A 341 9.24 -13.00 -15.13
C PRO A 341 9.10 -11.78 -14.23
N GLY A 342 9.69 -11.82 -13.05
CA GLY A 342 10.02 -10.70 -12.19
C GLY A 342 11.53 -10.56 -12.08
N ILE A 343 12.01 -9.41 -11.66
CA ILE A 343 13.44 -9.14 -11.60
C ILE A 343 13.82 -8.33 -10.36
N TRP A 344 14.92 -8.72 -9.73
CA TRP A 344 15.62 -7.94 -8.73
C TRP A 344 16.61 -6.98 -9.41
N MET A 345 16.61 -5.74 -9.01
CA MET A 345 17.60 -4.74 -9.41
C MET A 345 17.84 -3.77 -8.26
N SER A 346 19.05 -3.21 -8.20
CA SER A 346 19.35 -2.14 -7.26
C SER A 346 19.64 -0.82 -8.00
N PRO A 347 18.81 0.20 -7.81
CA PRO A 347 19.11 1.54 -8.32
C PRO A 347 20.48 2.10 -7.86
N TRP A 348 21.03 1.55 -6.78
CA TRP A 348 22.28 2.01 -6.15
C TRP A 348 23.45 1.03 -6.27
N GLY A 349 23.26 -0.12 -6.99
CA GLY A 349 24.30 -1.09 -7.30
C GLY A 349 24.28 -2.37 -6.50
N GLY A 350 23.42 -2.52 -5.47
CA GLY A 350 23.27 -3.74 -4.65
C GLY A 350 24.26 -3.83 -3.49
N TYR A 351 24.80 -5.03 -3.24
CA TYR A 351 25.55 -5.34 -2.02
C TYR A 351 26.91 -5.99 -2.31
N SER A 352 27.79 -6.00 -1.31
CA SER A 352 29.01 -6.80 -1.23
C SER A 352 29.97 -6.63 -2.43
N GLN A 353 30.54 -7.71 -2.92
CA GLN A 353 31.47 -7.69 -4.07
C GLN A 353 30.76 -7.35 -5.39
N PRO A 354 29.55 -7.87 -5.70
CA PRO A 354 28.79 -7.45 -6.89
C PRO A 354 28.61 -5.95 -6.99
N LYS A 355 28.27 -5.28 -5.88
CA LYS A 355 28.17 -3.80 -5.85
C LYS A 355 29.48 -3.13 -6.25
N ARG A 356 30.62 -3.57 -5.68
CA ARG A 356 31.92 -2.99 -6.01
C ARG A 356 32.24 -3.12 -7.50
N GLU A 357 32.00 -4.29 -8.09
CA GLU A 357 32.25 -4.54 -9.51
C GLU A 357 31.35 -3.67 -10.41
N ARG A 358 30.08 -3.53 -10.08
CA ARG A 358 29.12 -2.65 -10.79
C ARG A 358 29.55 -1.18 -10.70
N ILE A 359 29.99 -0.72 -9.52
CA ILE A 359 30.43 0.66 -9.31
C ILE A 359 31.74 0.94 -10.05
N ASP A 360 32.70 0.00 -10.07
CA ASP A 360 33.96 0.15 -10.83
C ASP A 360 33.69 0.25 -12.33
N PHE A 361 32.76 -0.56 -12.85
CA PHE A 361 32.30 -0.43 -14.23
C PHE A 361 31.66 0.95 -14.48
N GLY A 362 30.82 1.42 -13.55
CA GLY A 362 30.16 2.73 -13.63
C GLY A 362 31.13 3.89 -13.67
N ARG A 363 32.19 3.88 -12.85
CA ARG A 363 33.28 4.87 -12.87
C ARG A 363 33.97 4.90 -14.24
N GLY A 364 34.27 3.72 -14.79
CA GLY A 364 34.88 3.60 -16.13
C GLY A 364 33.97 4.08 -17.25
N SER A 365 32.67 4.06 -17.06
CA SER A 365 31.63 4.46 -18.03
C SER A 365 31.18 5.91 -17.86
N GLY A 366 31.64 6.60 -16.80
CA GLY A 366 31.32 8.00 -16.51
C GLY A 366 29.91 8.22 -15.97
N TYR A 367 29.33 7.22 -15.29
CA TYR A 367 28.10 7.36 -14.53
C TYR A 367 28.33 8.09 -13.21
N GLU A 368 27.30 8.75 -12.72
CA GLU A 368 27.37 9.48 -11.45
C GLU A 368 27.38 8.49 -10.28
N ILE A 369 28.39 8.67 -9.42
CA ILE A 369 28.62 7.87 -8.22
C ILE A 369 28.85 8.83 -7.06
N VAL A 370 28.16 8.57 -5.95
CA VAL A 370 28.37 9.28 -4.69
C VAL A 370 28.69 8.23 -3.63
N ASP A 371 29.73 8.49 -2.86
CA ASP A 371 30.32 7.56 -1.91
C ASP A 371 30.66 6.21 -2.59
N ASP A 372 29.96 5.15 -2.24
CA ASP A 372 30.19 3.80 -2.76
C ASP A 372 29.02 3.26 -3.63
N GLY A 373 28.06 4.12 -4.01
CA GLY A 373 26.86 3.73 -4.76
C GLY A 373 26.65 4.56 -6.03
N TYR A 374 25.88 4.02 -6.96
CA TYR A 374 25.34 4.83 -8.04
C TYR A 374 24.45 5.94 -7.48
N ALA A 375 24.52 7.13 -8.05
CA ALA A 375 23.61 8.22 -7.76
C ALA A 375 22.44 8.18 -8.74
N LEU A 376 21.29 7.66 -8.30
CA LEU A 376 20.11 7.55 -9.18
C LEU A 376 19.63 8.94 -9.65
N SER A 377 19.84 9.99 -8.87
CA SER A 377 19.56 11.37 -9.26
C SER A 377 20.52 11.92 -10.35
N GLY A 378 21.60 11.21 -10.67
CA GLY A 378 22.56 11.59 -11.70
C GLY A 378 21.99 11.42 -13.12
N PRO A 379 22.07 12.44 -13.99
CA PRO A 379 21.37 12.45 -15.27
C PRO A 379 21.76 11.31 -16.23
N LYS A 380 23.04 10.94 -16.28
CA LYS A 380 23.50 9.86 -17.17
C LYS A 380 23.09 8.49 -16.64
N TYR A 381 23.31 8.27 -15.33
CA TYR A 381 22.96 6.99 -14.72
C TYR A 381 21.44 6.78 -14.71
N TYR A 382 20.67 7.83 -14.35
CA TYR A 382 19.20 7.77 -14.41
C TYR A 382 18.69 7.31 -15.78
N ALA A 383 19.13 7.99 -16.86
CA ALA A 383 18.69 7.66 -18.20
C ALA A 383 19.04 6.21 -18.58
N ALA A 384 20.26 5.77 -18.28
CA ALA A 384 20.72 4.42 -18.60
C ALA A 384 19.99 3.35 -17.79
N PHE A 385 19.79 3.56 -16.48
CA PHE A 385 19.06 2.63 -15.60
C PHE A 385 17.57 2.51 -15.98
N ARG A 386 16.91 3.65 -16.25
CA ARG A 386 15.54 3.70 -16.76
C ARG A 386 15.38 2.89 -18.04
N ASP A 387 16.29 3.08 -19.00
CA ASP A 387 16.21 2.40 -20.30
C ASP A 387 16.36 0.88 -20.15
N VAL A 388 17.22 0.41 -19.24
CA VAL A 388 17.31 -1.00 -18.87
C VAL A 388 15.99 -1.51 -18.28
N CYS A 389 15.41 -0.80 -17.30
CA CYS A 389 14.13 -1.19 -16.71
C CYS A 389 13.01 -1.28 -17.76
N LEU A 390 12.95 -0.31 -18.68
CA LEU A 390 11.98 -0.31 -19.78
C LEU A 390 12.23 -1.45 -20.79
N GLU A 391 13.48 -1.83 -21.04
CA GLU A 391 13.82 -3.01 -21.85
C GLU A 391 13.29 -4.29 -21.18
N MET A 392 13.47 -4.43 -19.85
CA MET A 392 12.95 -5.59 -19.10
C MET A 392 11.44 -5.74 -19.25
N ILE A 393 10.70 -4.65 -19.21
CA ILE A 393 9.24 -4.66 -19.44
C ILE A 393 8.93 -5.04 -20.90
N ARG A 394 9.50 -4.30 -21.86
CA ARG A 394 9.07 -4.36 -23.26
C ARG A 394 9.51 -5.63 -23.96
N LYS A 395 10.76 -6.07 -23.75
CA LYS A 395 11.37 -7.21 -24.42
C LYS A 395 11.11 -8.51 -23.67
N TYR A 396 11.32 -8.51 -22.36
CA TYR A 396 11.27 -9.74 -21.57
C TYR A 396 9.95 -9.95 -20.84
N GLY A 397 9.01 -8.98 -20.91
CA GLY A 397 7.68 -9.11 -20.33
C GLY A 397 7.66 -9.10 -18.81
N VAL A 398 8.67 -8.51 -18.17
CA VAL A 398 8.75 -8.40 -16.71
C VAL A 398 7.50 -7.71 -16.17
N ASN A 399 6.89 -8.30 -15.14
CA ASN A 399 5.70 -7.78 -14.47
C ASN A 399 5.93 -7.40 -13.00
N GLN A 400 7.16 -7.58 -12.51
CA GLN A 400 7.53 -7.27 -11.12
C GLN A 400 8.97 -6.77 -11.06
N PHE A 401 9.18 -5.66 -10.34
CA PHE A 401 10.50 -5.24 -9.89
C PHE A 401 10.59 -5.34 -8.37
N LYS A 402 11.66 -5.94 -7.88
CA LYS A 402 12.17 -5.80 -6.53
C LYS A 402 13.34 -4.82 -6.60
N PHE A 403 13.10 -3.56 -6.23
CA PHE A 403 14.16 -2.55 -6.11
C PHE A 403 14.76 -2.61 -4.73
N ASP A 404 16.04 -2.91 -4.64
CA ASP A 404 16.73 -3.25 -3.41
C ASP A 404 18.07 -2.50 -3.23
N GLY A 405 18.50 -2.42 -1.98
CA GLY A 405 19.73 -1.72 -1.61
C GLY A 405 19.52 -0.21 -1.46
N THR A 406 19.85 0.30 -0.28
CA THR A 406 19.79 1.72 -0.02
C THR A 406 20.94 2.45 -0.70
N GLY A 407 20.66 3.62 -1.24
CA GLY A 407 21.63 4.56 -1.75
C GLY A 407 21.72 5.83 -0.93
N ASN A 408 22.30 6.84 -1.53
CA ASN A 408 22.47 8.14 -0.94
C ASN A 408 21.18 8.94 -1.02
N VAL A 409 20.32 8.77 -0.07
CA VAL A 409 18.95 9.31 -0.02
C VAL A 409 18.89 10.81 -0.25
N ASP A 410 19.82 11.54 0.35
CA ASP A 410 19.88 13.00 0.36
C ASP A 410 20.94 13.57 -0.62
N SER A 411 21.54 12.72 -1.46
CA SER A 411 22.56 13.19 -2.37
C SER A 411 21.97 13.77 -3.65
N VAL A 412 22.46 14.93 -4.03
CA VAL A 412 22.16 15.60 -5.29
C VAL A 412 23.44 15.83 -6.05
N VAL A 413 23.56 15.22 -7.24
CA VAL A 413 24.72 15.44 -8.09
C VAL A 413 24.52 16.63 -9.04
N LYS A 414 25.61 17.19 -9.51
CA LYS A 414 25.57 18.31 -10.46
C LYS A 414 24.80 17.91 -11.73
N GLY A 415 23.81 18.72 -12.07
CA GLY A 415 22.98 18.52 -13.26
C GLY A 415 21.72 17.68 -13.00
N SER A 416 21.49 17.20 -11.76
CA SER A 416 20.28 16.51 -11.37
C SER A 416 19.02 17.38 -11.56
N GLU A 417 17.93 16.72 -11.88
CA GLU A 417 16.57 17.30 -11.89
C GLU A 417 15.77 16.91 -10.64
N PHE A 418 16.33 16.05 -9.80
CA PHE A 418 15.68 15.48 -8.61
C PHE A 418 16.32 15.99 -7.33
N ASP A 419 15.52 16.28 -6.32
CA ASP A 419 15.97 16.74 -5.01
C ASP A 419 16.70 15.66 -4.20
N SER A 420 16.52 14.38 -4.54
CA SER A 420 17.18 13.23 -3.92
C SER A 420 17.12 12.00 -4.82
N ASP A 421 17.88 10.96 -4.49
CA ASP A 421 17.80 9.67 -5.16
C ASP A 421 16.42 9.01 -4.97
N PHE A 422 15.75 9.23 -3.85
CA PHE A 422 14.37 8.76 -3.68
C PHE A 422 13.38 9.51 -4.56
N SER A 423 13.55 10.82 -4.75
CA SER A 423 12.72 11.56 -5.71
C SER A 423 12.90 11.03 -7.13
N ALA A 424 14.15 10.69 -7.50
CA ALA A 424 14.45 10.04 -8.77
C ALA A 424 13.79 8.65 -8.89
N ALA A 425 13.83 7.83 -7.82
CA ALA A 425 13.19 6.52 -7.78
C ALA A 425 11.67 6.61 -7.94
N ILE A 426 11.02 7.55 -7.25
CA ILE A 426 9.58 7.81 -7.36
C ILE A 426 9.21 8.19 -8.81
N HIS A 427 10.01 9.07 -9.43
CA HIS A 427 9.80 9.46 -10.82
C HIS A 427 9.98 8.29 -11.80
N LEU A 428 11.06 7.51 -11.64
CA LEU A 428 11.32 6.30 -12.43
C LEU A 428 10.14 5.34 -12.38
N ILE A 429 9.62 5.06 -11.19
CA ILE A 429 8.48 4.14 -11.03
C ILE A 429 7.24 4.68 -11.76
N GLY A 430 7.03 6.01 -11.76
CA GLY A 430 5.99 6.64 -12.55
C GLY A 430 6.12 6.33 -14.04
N GLU A 431 7.33 6.43 -14.60
CA GLU A 431 7.61 6.08 -16.02
C GLU A 431 7.38 4.57 -16.30
N LEU A 432 7.76 3.69 -15.36
CA LEU A 432 7.55 2.25 -15.49
C LEU A 432 6.04 1.90 -15.46
N ARG A 433 5.26 2.54 -14.61
CA ARG A 433 3.80 2.37 -14.55
C ARG A 433 3.11 2.95 -15.80
N ALA A 434 3.60 4.04 -16.36
CA ALA A 434 3.11 4.55 -17.64
C ALA A 434 3.34 3.55 -18.77
N ALA A 435 4.47 2.81 -18.74
CA ALA A 435 4.76 1.75 -19.71
C ALA A 435 3.97 0.46 -19.46
N LYS A 436 3.65 0.14 -18.19
CA LYS A 436 2.92 -1.06 -17.76
C LYS A 436 2.11 -0.77 -16.49
N PRO A 437 0.83 -0.36 -16.62
CA PRO A 437 0.00 0.07 -15.49
C PRO A 437 -0.17 -0.97 -14.38
N ASP A 438 -0.18 -2.26 -14.71
CA ASP A 438 -0.36 -3.38 -13.79
C ASP A 438 0.97 -3.94 -13.23
N ILE A 439 2.11 -3.27 -13.45
CA ILE A 439 3.40 -3.71 -12.93
C ILE A 439 3.39 -3.74 -11.39
N TYR A 440 4.02 -4.77 -10.79
CA TYR A 440 4.19 -4.85 -9.35
C TYR A 440 5.55 -4.25 -8.95
N ILE A 441 5.54 -3.27 -8.06
CA ILE A 441 6.75 -2.62 -7.56
C ILE A 441 6.89 -2.89 -6.08
N ASN A 442 7.94 -3.62 -5.72
CA ASN A 442 8.38 -3.81 -4.35
C ASN A 442 9.62 -2.96 -4.07
N LEU A 443 9.53 -2.10 -3.07
CA LEU A 443 10.69 -1.37 -2.54
C LEU A 443 11.15 -2.05 -1.27
N THR A 444 12.45 -2.37 -1.18
CA THR A 444 12.98 -3.09 -0.03
C THR A 444 13.71 -2.15 0.95
N THR A 445 14.96 -2.46 1.30
CA THR A 445 15.74 -1.68 2.27
C THR A 445 15.78 -0.18 1.96
N GLY A 446 15.80 0.63 3.01
CA GLY A 446 15.79 2.08 2.91
C GLY A 446 14.41 2.71 2.88
N THR A 447 13.33 1.91 2.94
CA THR A 447 11.97 2.41 3.10
C THR A 447 11.54 2.34 4.58
N TRP A 448 10.48 3.06 4.90
CA TRP A 448 9.89 3.17 6.24
C TRP A 448 8.37 3.22 6.14
N PRO A 449 7.58 2.97 7.22
CA PRO A 449 6.15 2.79 7.16
C PRO A 449 5.36 4.12 6.98
N SER A 450 5.73 4.90 5.96
CA SER A 450 4.88 5.98 5.47
C SER A 450 3.85 5.40 4.50
N PRO A 451 2.53 5.58 4.74
CA PRO A 451 1.49 5.08 3.84
C PRO A 451 1.57 5.71 2.44
N PHE A 452 2.22 6.87 2.31
CA PHE A 452 2.36 7.56 1.03
C PHE A 452 3.36 6.91 0.07
N TRP A 453 4.19 5.95 0.49
CA TRP A 453 4.91 5.06 -0.42
C TRP A 453 3.98 4.32 -1.37
N LEU A 454 2.77 4.00 -0.91
CA LEU A 454 1.81 3.23 -1.70
C LEU A 454 1.19 4.02 -2.86
N LYS A 455 1.39 5.34 -2.93
CA LYS A 455 1.07 6.12 -4.14
C LYS A 455 2.00 5.78 -5.30
N THR A 456 3.11 5.09 -5.05
CA THR A 456 4.16 4.76 -6.01
C THR A 456 4.41 3.26 -6.08
N ALA A 457 4.69 2.62 -4.94
CA ALA A 457 4.98 1.18 -4.82
C ALA A 457 3.74 0.37 -4.41
N ASP A 458 3.81 -0.95 -4.59
CA ASP A 458 2.77 -1.88 -4.10
C ASP A 458 3.08 -2.37 -2.68
N SER A 459 4.36 -2.51 -2.33
CA SER A 459 4.81 -2.95 -1.00
C SER A 459 6.17 -2.37 -0.63
N ILE A 460 6.43 -2.32 0.68
CA ILE A 460 7.72 -1.90 1.25
C ILE A 460 8.26 -2.97 2.20
N TRP A 461 9.52 -2.83 2.58
CA TRP A 461 10.20 -3.69 3.52
C TRP A 461 9.67 -3.52 4.96
N ARG A 462 9.51 -4.65 5.69
CA ARG A 462 9.09 -4.67 7.11
C ARG A 462 10.12 -4.11 8.10
N GLY A 463 11.38 -3.94 7.63
CA GLY A 463 12.52 -3.61 8.48
C GLY A 463 13.21 -4.83 9.08
N GLY A 464 14.34 -4.61 9.74
CA GLY A 464 15.20 -5.67 10.30
C GLY A 464 16.03 -6.40 9.24
N GLU A 465 16.61 -7.53 9.64
CA GLU A 465 17.44 -8.38 8.79
C GLU A 465 16.58 -9.35 7.93
N ASP A 466 17.17 -9.91 6.90
CA ASP A 466 16.51 -10.83 5.98
C ASP A 466 15.98 -12.07 6.69
N ASP A 467 16.88 -12.78 7.42
CA ASP A 467 16.58 -13.99 8.17
C ASP A 467 17.37 -14.01 9.48
N GLU A 468 16.67 -13.82 10.55
CA GLU A 468 17.20 -13.94 11.91
C GLU A 468 16.26 -14.79 12.75
N ALA A 469 16.65 -15.12 13.96
CA ALA A 469 15.87 -15.99 14.83
C ALA A 469 15.76 -15.43 16.24
N THR A 470 14.55 -15.26 16.74
CA THR A 470 14.28 -14.86 18.12
C THR A 470 13.24 -15.76 18.77
N GLY A 471 13.23 -15.85 20.10
CA GLY A 471 12.30 -16.69 20.85
C GLY A 471 12.76 -18.12 21.03
N VAL A 472 11.82 -19.07 21.04
CA VAL A 472 12.02 -20.48 21.38
C VAL A 472 11.54 -21.41 20.27
N GLY A 473 11.87 -22.72 20.38
CA GLY A 473 11.46 -23.73 19.42
C GLY A 473 12.49 -24.02 18.32
N SER A 474 12.05 -24.64 17.22
CA SER A 474 12.86 -24.87 16.03
C SER A 474 13.38 -23.58 15.43
N TYR A 475 14.37 -23.64 14.53
CA TYR A 475 14.82 -22.43 13.85
C TYR A 475 13.67 -21.78 13.06
N ARG A 476 12.78 -22.57 12.46
CA ARG A 476 11.61 -22.10 11.70
C ARG A 476 10.62 -21.35 12.61
N GLU A 477 10.27 -21.88 13.79
CA GLU A 477 9.40 -21.21 14.74
C GLU A 477 10.02 -19.88 15.24
N ARG A 478 11.34 -19.86 15.45
CA ARG A 478 12.08 -18.67 15.85
C ARG A 478 12.19 -17.64 14.71
N TRP A 479 12.31 -18.11 13.47
CA TRP A 479 12.24 -17.26 12.28
C TRP A 479 10.87 -16.58 12.14
N ILE A 480 9.77 -17.34 12.24
CA ILE A 480 8.42 -16.78 12.20
C ILE A 480 8.27 -15.70 13.31
N THR A 481 8.76 -15.98 14.51
CA THR A 481 8.70 -15.05 15.65
C THR A 481 9.50 -13.77 15.37
N TYR A 482 10.71 -13.88 14.82
CA TYR A 482 11.54 -12.74 14.45
C TYR A 482 10.87 -11.88 13.38
N ARG A 483 10.42 -12.48 12.28
CA ARG A 483 9.71 -11.80 11.20
C ARG A 483 8.54 -10.95 11.72
N ASP A 484 7.74 -11.55 12.58
CA ASP A 484 6.53 -10.91 13.08
C ASP A 484 6.86 -9.89 14.19
N ALA A 485 7.91 -10.10 14.99
CA ALA A 485 8.41 -9.12 15.94
C ALA A 485 8.93 -7.86 15.25
N GLN A 486 9.70 -8.03 14.15
CA GLN A 486 10.16 -6.88 13.36
C GLN A 486 9.00 -6.13 12.70
N THR A 487 7.99 -6.84 12.22
CA THR A 487 6.76 -6.22 11.70
C THR A 487 6.05 -5.39 12.78
N TYR A 488 5.94 -5.94 13.99
CA TYR A 488 5.31 -5.25 15.12
C TYR A 488 6.09 -3.98 15.50
N GLN A 489 7.39 -4.10 15.74
CA GLN A 489 8.22 -2.98 16.19
C GLN A 489 8.35 -1.88 15.14
N ASN A 490 8.64 -2.25 13.89
CA ASN A 490 8.95 -1.26 12.87
C ASN A 490 7.70 -0.67 12.20
N VAL A 491 6.63 -1.46 12.03
CA VAL A 491 5.46 -1.03 11.26
C VAL A 491 4.26 -0.76 12.15
N VAL A 492 3.85 -1.72 13.01
CA VAL A 492 2.65 -1.54 13.85
C VAL A 492 2.84 -0.37 14.80
N LEU A 493 3.99 -0.27 15.45
CA LEU A 493 4.32 0.83 16.37
C LEU A 493 4.83 2.08 15.63
N GLY A 494 5.67 1.90 14.60
CA GLY A 494 6.32 3.00 13.89
C GLY A 494 5.41 3.77 12.94
N GLY A 495 4.40 3.11 12.35
CA GLY A 495 3.46 3.66 11.38
C GLY A 495 2.05 3.11 11.53
N PRO A 496 1.28 3.48 12.57
CA PRO A 496 -0.01 2.86 12.90
C PRO A 496 -1.07 2.91 11.79
N LEU A 497 -0.95 3.84 10.85
CA LEU A 497 -1.83 3.95 9.68
C LEU A 497 -1.22 3.35 8.40
N TYR A 498 -0.02 2.73 8.48
CA TYR A 498 0.51 1.97 7.35
C TYR A 498 -0.24 0.62 7.26
N PRO A 499 -0.81 0.26 6.07
CA PRO A 499 -1.58 -0.97 5.96
C PRO A 499 -0.67 -2.21 5.93
N LEU A 500 -0.87 -3.12 6.87
CA LEU A 500 -0.09 -4.37 6.97
C LEU A 500 -0.27 -5.28 5.74
N ASN A 501 -1.28 -5.02 4.93
CA ASN A 501 -1.53 -5.71 3.66
C ASN A 501 -0.50 -5.41 2.57
N SER A 502 0.46 -4.52 2.79
CA SER A 502 1.38 -4.00 1.76
C SER A 502 2.85 -4.10 2.18
N LEU A 503 3.20 -5.19 2.84
CA LEU A 503 4.55 -5.46 3.32
C LEU A 503 5.23 -6.57 2.52
N MET A 504 6.53 -6.41 2.31
CA MET A 504 7.47 -7.48 2.04
C MET A 504 7.91 -8.06 3.39
N LEU A 505 7.56 -9.31 3.64
CA LEU A 505 7.84 -9.99 4.91
C LEU A 505 9.08 -10.88 4.87
N HIS A 506 9.69 -11.05 3.69
CA HIS A 506 10.77 -11.97 3.37
C HIS A 506 10.34 -13.43 3.57
N GLY A 507 9.21 -13.73 3.10
CA GLY A 507 8.43 -14.89 2.78
C GLY A 507 8.54 -16.18 3.51
N MET A 508 8.06 -17.21 2.83
CA MET A 508 8.16 -18.59 3.27
C MET A 508 9.48 -19.16 2.75
N ILE A 509 10.34 -19.59 3.66
CA ILE A 509 11.70 -20.07 3.30
C ILE A 509 11.80 -21.58 3.50
N TYR A 510 12.06 -22.33 2.42
CA TYR A 510 12.45 -23.73 2.45
C TYR A 510 13.37 -24.02 1.26
N ALA A 511 14.65 -23.62 1.38
CA ALA A 511 15.54 -23.53 0.23
C ALA A 511 16.93 -24.09 0.51
N GLN A 512 17.53 -24.68 -0.53
CA GLN A 512 18.76 -25.46 -0.46
C GLN A 512 20.00 -24.69 0.02
N HIS A 513 20.05 -23.37 -0.25
CA HIS A 513 21.17 -22.52 0.15
C HIS A 513 20.96 -21.80 1.47
N HIS A 514 19.77 -21.90 2.06
CA HIS A 514 19.54 -21.34 3.39
C HIS A 514 20.16 -22.24 4.45
N ARG A 515 20.94 -21.65 5.37
CA ARG A 515 21.72 -22.39 6.36
C ARG A 515 20.89 -23.27 7.30
N TYR A 516 19.70 -22.80 7.69
CA TYR A 516 18.89 -23.43 8.74
C TYR A 516 17.47 -23.80 8.28
N LEU A 517 16.99 -23.25 7.16
CA LEU A 517 15.65 -23.49 6.62
C LEU A 517 15.69 -24.33 5.33
N ASN A 518 16.74 -25.14 5.16
CA ASN A 518 16.86 -26.15 4.11
C ASN A 518 16.35 -27.53 4.55
N THR A 519 15.89 -27.67 5.78
CA THR A 519 15.26 -28.86 6.36
C THR A 519 14.08 -28.44 7.22
N ASP A 520 13.23 -29.39 7.60
CA ASP A 520 12.07 -29.18 8.46
C ASP A 520 11.89 -30.31 9.50
N PRO A 521 12.86 -30.47 10.43
CA PRO A 521 12.84 -31.58 11.41
C PRO A 521 11.66 -31.48 12.40
N GLY A 522 11.13 -30.27 12.64
CA GLY A 522 9.96 -30.02 13.50
C GLY A 522 8.62 -30.24 12.79
N ASN A 523 8.62 -30.39 11.47
CA ASN A 523 7.43 -30.39 10.63
C ASN A 523 6.60 -29.09 10.82
N ASP A 524 7.29 -27.96 10.94
CA ASP A 524 6.74 -26.63 11.25
C ASP A 524 6.40 -25.82 10.00
N PHE A 525 6.76 -26.30 8.80
CA PHE A 525 6.57 -25.55 7.56
C PHE A 525 5.08 -25.20 7.29
N ARG A 526 4.17 -26.06 7.73
CA ARG A 526 2.71 -25.77 7.71
C ARG A 526 2.37 -24.55 8.56
N ASN A 527 3.00 -24.37 9.73
CA ASN A 527 2.77 -23.23 10.60
C ASN A 527 3.27 -21.95 9.92
N GLU A 528 4.43 -21.98 9.26
CA GLU A 528 4.94 -20.86 8.48
C GLU A 528 3.98 -20.48 7.35
N ILE A 529 3.48 -21.43 6.57
CA ILE A 529 2.50 -21.19 5.51
C ILE A 529 1.24 -20.53 6.07
N ARG A 530 0.63 -21.10 7.12
CA ARG A 530 -0.61 -20.58 7.70
C ARG A 530 -0.42 -19.19 8.31
N SER A 531 0.66 -18.99 9.06
CA SER A 531 1.02 -17.69 9.62
C SER A 531 1.22 -16.67 8.51
N TYR A 532 2.00 -17.00 7.47
CA TYR A 532 2.32 -16.09 6.38
C TYR A 532 1.08 -15.62 5.61
N PHE A 533 0.28 -16.56 5.11
CA PHE A 533 -0.96 -16.20 4.39
C PHE A 533 -1.99 -15.51 5.31
N GLY A 534 -1.93 -15.81 6.61
CA GLY A 534 -2.76 -15.18 7.64
C GLY A 534 -2.47 -13.69 7.87
N THR A 535 -1.27 -13.23 7.52
CA THR A 535 -0.91 -11.79 7.62
C THR A 535 -1.76 -10.90 6.71
N GLY A 536 -2.35 -11.46 5.65
CA GLY A 536 -3.11 -10.71 4.66
C GLY A 536 -2.25 -9.85 3.73
N THR A 537 -0.90 -9.96 3.78
CA THR A 537 -0.05 -9.19 2.85
C THR A 537 -0.33 -9.57 1.40
N GLN A 538 -0.36 -8.57 0.52
CA GLN A 538 -0.56 -8.80 -0.90
C GLN A 538 0.64 -9.46 -1.57
N LEU A 539 1.87 -9.13 -1.14
CA LEU A 539 3.10 -9.75 -1.65
C LEU A 539 3.32 -11.09 -0.97
N GLN A 540 3.01 -12.17 -1.69
CA GLN A 540 3.11 -13.55 -1.20
C GLN A 540 4.38 -14.19 -1.77
N GLU A 541 5.44 -14.20 -0.96
CA GLU A 541 6.79 -14.58 -1.40
C GLU A 541 7.10 -16.04 -1.09
N ILE A 542 7.67 -16.74 -2.04
CA ILE A 542 8.10 -18.13 -1.89
C ILE A 542 9.59 -18.24 -2.19
N TYR A 543 10.42 -18.41 -1.17
CA TYR A 543 11.85 -18.71 -1.26
C TYR A 543 12.02 -20.22 -1.06
N ILE A 544 11.68 -21.00 -2.07
CA ILE A 544 11.54 -22.46 -1.97
C ILE A 544 12.32 -23.15 -3.07
N THR A 545 13.11 -24.17 -2.70
CA THR A 545 13.65 -25.16 -3.62
C THR A 545 12.61 -26.27 -3.83
N PRO A 546 12.03 -26.42 -5.03
CA PRO A 546 10.92 -27.35 -5.27
C PRO A 546 11.19 -28.79 -4.83
N ALA A 547 12.43 -29.27 -4.97
CA ALA A 547 12.83 -30.64 -4.63
C ALA A 547 12.81 -30.95 -3.12
N LEU A 548 12.76 -29.92 -2.25
CA LEU A 548 12.69 -30.09 -0.79
C LEU A 548 11.28 -30.33 -0.30
N LEU A 549 10.25 -29.98 -1.07
CA LEU A 549 8.87 -30.07 -0.66
C LEU A 549 8.30 -31.47 -0.86
N SER A 550 7.67 -32.01 0.19
CA SER A 550 6.81 -33.18 0.09
C SER A 550 5.49 -32.83 -0.60
N GLU A 551 4.73 -33.83 -1.05
CA GLU A 551 3.37 -33.64 -1.58
C GLU A 551 2.45 -32.91 -0.58
N ALA A 552 2.58 -33.22 0.72
CA ALA A 552 1.82 -32.56 1.77
C ALA A 552 2.15 -31.05 1.89
N ASN A 553 3.44 -30.68 1.77
CA ASN A 553 3.84 -29.26 1.77
C ASN A 553 3.25 -28.50 0.58
N TRP A 554 3.27 -29.13 -0.62
CA TRP A 554 2.65 -28.56 -1.81
C TRP A 554 1.13 -28.41 -1.65
N ASP A 555 0.47 -29.37 -1.00
CA ASP A 555 -0.98 -29.30 -0.74
C ASP A 555 -1.32 -28.18 0.25
N ASP A 556 -0.56 -28.04 1.34
CA ASP A 556 -0.71 -26.96 2.33
C ASP A 556 -0.50 -25.58 1.67
N LEU A 557 0.54 -25.42 0.87
CA LEU A 557 0.83 -24.17 0.14
C LEU A 557 -0.31 -23.81 -0.83
N ALA A 558 -0.78 -24.79 -1.59
CA ALA A 558 -1.86 -24.59 -2.55
C ALA A 558 -3.20 -24.29 -1.86
N GLU A 559 -3.49 -24.93 -0.72
CA GLU A 559 -4.69 -24.65 0.07
C GLU A 559 -4.70 -23.23 0.60
N ALA A 560 -3.60 -22.78 1.22
CA ALA A 560 -3.44 -21.46 1.76
C ALA A 560 -3.51 -20.35 0.69
N ALA A 561 -2.86 -20.58 -0.47
CA ALA A 561 -2.93 -19.64 -1.59
C ALA A 561 -4.36 -19.49 -2.15
N ARG A 562 -5.12 -20.60 -2.26
CA ARG A 562 -6.54 -20.53 -2.67
C ARG A 562 -7.40 -19.79 -1.64
N TRP A 563 -7.21 -20.12 -0.36
CA TRP A 563 -7.92 -19.44 0.73
C TRP A 563 -7.66 -17.94 0.73
N SER A 564 -6.41 -17.52 0.62
CA SER A 564 -6.03 -16.11 0.57
C SER A 564 -6.67 -15.40 -0.63
N ARG A 565 -6.61 -15.97 -1.83
CA ARG A 565 -7.24 -15.39 -3.03
C ARG A 565 -8.76 -15.28 -2.91
N ALA A 566 -9.42 -16.31 -2.35
CA ALA A 566 -10.87 -16.31 -2.13
C ALA A 566 -11.34 -15.29 -1.08
N ASN A 567 -10.42 -14.83 -0.23
CA ASN A 567 -10.69 -13.89 0.85
C ASN A 567 -9.97 -12.54 0.68
N ALA A 568 -9.47 -12.23 -0.52
CA ALA A 568 -8.71 -11.01 -0.80
C ALA A 568 -9.47 -9.73 -0.41
N ASP A 569 -10.79 -9.69 -0.61
CA ASP A 569 -11.68 -8.59 -0.24
C ASP A 569 -11.82 -8.38 1.28
N VAL A 570 -11.56 -9.41 2.09
CA VAL A 570 -11.53 -9.34 3.55
C VAL A 570 -10.11 -9.04 4.03
N LEU A 571 -9.12 -9.80 3.53
CA LEU A 571 -7.73 -9.71 3.94
C LEU A 571 -7.09 -8.34 3.67
N LYS A 572 -7.59 -7.57 2.71
CA LYS A 572 -7.14 -6.18 2.50
C LYS A 572 -7.31 -5.29 3.75
N ASP A 573 -8.23 -5.63 4.67
CA ASP A 573 -8.47 -4.91 5.92
C ASP A 573 -7.54 -5.34 7.07
N THR A 574 -6.57 -6.22 6.81
CA THR A 574 -5.72 -6.82 7.84
C THR A 574 -5.07 -5.79 8.77
N HIS A 575 -5.11 -6.08 10.06
CA HIS A 575 -4.47 -5.30 11.11
C HIS A 575 -4.03 -6.21 12.27
N TRP A 576 -3.16 -5.70 13.12
CA TRP A 576 -2.58 -6.44 14.23
C TRP A 576 -3.54 -6.60 15.41
N VAL A 577 -3.50 -7.78 16.04
CA VAL A 577 -4.19 -8.05 17.32
C VAL A 577 -3.25 -8.79 18.27
N GLY A 578 -3.43 -8.58 19.56
CA GLY A 578 -2.65 -9.25 20.62
C GLY A 578 -1.35 -8.54 20.96
N GLY A 579 -0.41 -9.32 21.50
CA GLY A 579 0.81 -8.80 22.13
C GLY A 579 2.01 -8.73 21.21
N ASP A 580 3.18 -8.52 21.84
CA ASP A 580 4.48 -8.46 21.17
C ASP A 580 5.08 -9.87 21.06
N PRO A 581 5.40 -10.35 19.84
CA PRO A 581 6.03 -11.65 19.63
C PRO A 581 7.39 -11.82 20.28
N GLU A 582 8.17 -10.74 20.43
CA GLU A 582 9.48 -10.77 21.05
C GLU A 582 9.39 -11.21 22.54
N TRP A 583 8.28 -10.85 23.20
CA TRP A 583 7.96 -11.26 24.56
C TRP A 583 7.17 -12.56 24.63
N LEU A 584 7.15 -13.34 23.56
CA LEU A 584 6.42 -14.61 23.44
C LEU A 584 4.93 -14.49 23.78
N LYS A 585 4.31 -13.34 23.56
CA LYS A 585 2.87 -13.13 23.76
C LYS A 585 2.09 -13.65 22.57
N VAL A 586 0.91 -14.18 22.82
CA VAL A 586 -0.03 -14.51 21.72
C VAL A 586 -0.38 -13.25 20.95
N TYR A 587 -0.30 -13.34 19.64
CA TYR A 587 -0.55 -12.25 18.70
C TYR A 587 -1.19 -12.77 17.41
N GLY A 588 -1.54 -11.86 16.52
CA GLY A 588 -2.00 -12.25 15.20
C GLY A 588 -2.56 -11.11 14.37
N TRP A 589 -3.44 -11.48 13.46
CA TRP A 589 -4.06 -10.56 12.51
C TRP A 589 -5.56 -10.74 12.50
N ALA A 590 -6.27 -9.64 12.35
CA ALA A 590 -7.70 -9.63 12.14
C ALA A 590 -8.04 -8.84 10.88
N SER A 591 -9.11 -9.24 10.22
CA SER A 591 -9.63 -8.58 9.03
C SER A 591 -11.16 -8.68 9.04
N TRP A 592 -11.84 -7.67 8.51
CA TRP A 592 -13.29 -7.66 8.46
C TRP A 592 -13.84 -7.05 7.18
N SER A 593 -14.93 -7.61 6.72
CA SER A 593 -15.85 -7.03 5.74
C SER A 593 -17.29 -7.34 6.16
N PRO A 594 -18.32 -6.66 5.61
CA PRO A 594 -19.71 -6.95 5.94
C PRO A 594 -20.11 -8.43 5.72
N ARG A 595 -19.44 -9.14 4.81
CA ARG A 595 -19.73 -10.55 4.52
C ARG A 595 -19.04 -11.54 5.46
N LYS A 596 -17.91 -11.15 6.11
CA LYS A 596 -17.04 -12.09 6.84
C LYS A 596 -15.99 -11.39 7.68
N GLY A 597 -15.64 -11.99 8.81
CA GLY A 597 -14.39 -11.71 9.54
C GLY A 597 -13.36 -12.83 9.34
N ILE A 598 -12.10 -12.51 9.54
CA ILE A 598 -10.98 -13.47 9.63
C ILE A 598 -10.18 -13.11 10.88
N LEU A 599 -9.87 -14.12 11.69
CA LEU A 599 -8.98 -13.99 12.85
C LEU A 599 -7.89 -15.06 12.75
N VAL A 600 -6.65 -14.64 12.77
CA VAL A 600 -5.48 -15.51 12.79
C VAL A 600 -4.69 -15.21 14.05
N LEU A 601 -4.49 -16.18 14.93
CA LEU A 601 -3.73 -16.06 16.16
C LEU A 601 -2.55 -17.03 16.16
N ARG A 602 -1.41 -16.61 16.66
CA ARG A 602 -0.23 -17.45 16.85
C ARG A 602 0.24 -17.42 18.30
N ASN A 603 0.52 -18.58 18.83
CA ASN A 603 1.28 -18.74 20.06
C ASN A 603 2.77 -18.93 19.73
N PRO A 604 3.67 -17.96 20.00
CA PRO A 604 5.11 -18.10 19.70
C PRO A 604 5.90 -18.87 20.75
N SER A 605 5.25 -19.39 21.80
CA SER A 605 5.88 -20.06 22.93
C SER A 605 5.84 -21.58 22.80
N ASP A 606 6.80 -22.25 23.44
CA ASP A 606 6.85 -23.71 23.67
C ASP A 606 5.88 -24.18 24.79
N LYS A 607 5.05 -23.30 25.31
CA LYS A 607 4.01 -23.58 26.29
C LYS A 607 2.65 -23.18 25.77
N ALA A 608 1.60 -23.90 26.18
CA ALA A 608 0.24 -23.45 25.91
C ALA A 608 -0.01 -22.08 26.53
N GLN A 609 -0.72 -21.23 25.81
CA GLN A 609 -1.08 -19.86 26.23
C GLN A 609 -2.54 -19.56 25.89
N THR A 610 -3.05 -18.52 26.51
CA THR A 610 -4.40 -18.01 26.25
C THR A 610 -4.34 -16.54 25.88
N ILE A 611 -5.33 -16.11 25.09
CA ILE A 611 -5.61 -14.71 24.85
C ILE A 611 -7.11 -14.48 24.96
N GLU A 612 -7.51 -13.43 25.68
CA GLU A 612 -8.91 -13.02 25.78
C GLU A 612 -9.16 -11.83 24.83
N LEU A 613 -10.14 -11.96 23.94
CA LEU A 613 -10.51 -10.93 22.96
C LEU A 613 -12.03 -10.80 22.85
N THR A 614 -12.51 -9.58 22.60
CA THR A 614 -13.84 -9.36 22.02
C THR A 614 -13.73 -9.27 20.51
N LEU A 615 -14.69 -9.78 19.76
CA LEU A 615 -14.68 -9.59 18.30
C LEU A 615 -14.97 -8.12 17.93
N GLN A 616 -15.67 -7.38 18.80
CA GLN A 616 -15.91 -5.95 18.61
C GLN A 616 -14.58 -5.19 18.45
N ASP A 617 -13.62 -5.46 19.33
CA ASP A 617 -12.32 -4.79 19.32
C ASP A 617 -11.37 -5.44 18.30
N ALA A 618 -11.30 -6.78 18.29
CA ALA A 618 -10.39 -7.51 17.40
C ALA A 618 -10.68 -7.29 15.90
N LEU A 619 -11.93 -7.11 15.52
CA LEU A 619 -12.33 -6.81 14.13
C LEU A 619 -12.60 -5.31 13.90
N GLU A 620 -12.44 -4.46 14.91
CA GLU A 620 -12.82 -3.03 14.86
C GLU A 620 -14.22 -2.84 14.25
N LEU A 621 -15.22 -3.57 14.76
CA LEU A 621 -16.54 -3.60 14.15
C LEU A 621 -17.21 -2.22 14.18
N PRO A 622 -17.70 -1.71 13.04
CA PRO A 622 -18.40 -0.44 13.02
C PRO A 622 -19.76 -0.55 13.72
N GLU A 623 -20.35 0.59 14.06
CA GLU A 623 -21.70 0.66 14.57
C GLU A 623 -22.68 0.01 13.57
N GLY A 624 -23.64 -0.76 14.07
CA GLY A 624 -24.61 -1.48 13.24
C GLY A 624 -24.11 -2.79 12.62
N ALA A 625 -22.85 -3.17 12.83
CA ALA A 625 -22.34 -4.47 12.37
C ALA A 625 -23.07 -5.63 13.08
N VAL A 626 -23.11 -6.79 12.41
CA VAL A 626 -23.66 -8.04 12.97
C VAL A 626 -22.94 -8.40 14.27
N GLN A 627 -23.71 -8.82 15.29
CA GLN A 627 -23.20 -9.04 16.64
C GLN A 627 -22.94 -10.52 16.98
N ALA A 628 -23.23 -11.45 16.07
CA ALA A 628 -23.02 -12.88 16.29
C ALA A 628 -22.28 -13.50 15.11
N PHE A 629 -21.33 -14.38 15.40
CA PHE A 629 -20.48 -15.04 14.41
C PHE A 629 -20.33 -16.53 14.76
N VAL A 630 -20.05 -17.31 13.73
CA VAL A 630 -19.56 -18.69 13.87
C VAL A 630 -18.16 -18.76 13.27
N GLY A 631 -17.17 -19.06 14.11
CA GLY A 631 -15.78 -19.28 13.72
C GLY A 631 -15.55 -20.73 13.30
N ARG A 632 -14.92 -20.93 12.12
CA ARG A 632 -14.49 -22.24 11.62
C ARG A 632 -13.08 -22.14 11.08
N SER A 633 -12.27 -23.18 11.32
CA SER A 633 -10.99 -23.31 10.61
C SER A 633 -11.25 -23.51 9.11
N PRO A 634 -10.52 -22.81 8.22
CA PRO A 634 -10.65 -23.01 6.78
C PRO A 634 -9.85 -24.22 6.26
N TRP A 635 -9.03 -24.84 7.11
CA TRP A 635 -8.09 -25.88 6.70
C TRP A 635 -8.73 -27.28 6.69
N LYS A 636 -8.49 -28.05 5.65
CA LYS A 636 -8.99 -29.42 5.54
C LYS A 636 -8.55 -30.33 6.68
N SER A 637 -7.33 -30.14 7.18
CA SER A 637 -6.81 -30.89 8.34
C SER A 637 -7.57 -30.62 9.62
N ASP A 638 -8.36 -29.56 9.68
CA ASP A 638 -9.16 -29.13 10.84
C ASP A 638 -10.66 -29.33 10.63
N ALA A 639 -11.04 -30.08 9.59
CA ALA A 639 -12.46 -30.26 9.20
C ALA A 639 -13.35 -30.82 10.34
N ASP A 640 -12.75 -31.64 11.22
CA ASP A 640 -13.45 -32.25 12.36
C ASP A 640 -13.53 -31.34 13.60
N LYS A 641 -12.84 -30.17 13.60
CA LYS A 641 -12.93 -29.23 14.71
C LYS A 641 -14.33 -28.60 14.79
N ALA A 642 -14.90 -28.59 15.98
CA ALA A 642 -16.21 -27.99 16.20
C ALA A 642 -16.20 -26.48 15.91
N PRO A 643 -17.28 -25.95 15.31
CA PRO A 643 -17.42 -24.50 15.16
C PRO A 643 -17.49 -23.79 16.49
N ILE A 644 -16.95 -22.60 16.58
CA ILE A 644 -16.94 -21.75 17.77
C ILE A 644 -18.01 -20.67 17.63
N PRO A 645 -19.09 -20.68 18.41
CA PRO A 645 -20.04 -19.58 18.45
C PRO A 645 -19.45 -18.40 19.22
N LEU A 646 -19.49 -17.22 18.63
CA LEU A 646 -18.88 -16.00 19.16
C LEU A 646 -19.88 -14.83 19.12
N ARG A 647 -19.86 -13.99 20.14
CA ARG A 647 -20.62 -12.75 20.18
C ARG A 647 -19.65 -11.56 20.20
N ALA A 648 -19.95 -10.54 19.40
CA ALA A 648 -19.02 -9.41 19.17
C ALA A 648 -18.55 -8.73 20.45
N ARG A 649 -19.47 -8.44 21.38
CA ARG A 649 -19.19 -7.70 22.63
C ARG A 649 -18.91 -8.59 23.83
N GLN A 650 -18.90 -9.90 23.65
CA GLN A 650 -18.59 -10.87 24.72
C GLN A 650 -17.13 -11.29 24.57
N ALA A 651 -16.36 -11.16 25.65
CA ALA A 651 -15.00 -11.68 25.70
C ALA A 651 -15.00 -13.20 25.49
N HIS A 652 -14.06 -13.67 24.71
CA HIS A 652 -13.80 -15.09 24.47
C HIS A 652 -12.32 -15.37 24.72
N THR A 653 -12.05 -16.43 25.49
CA THR A 653 -10.70 -16.91 25.72
C THR A 653 -10.34 -17.97 24.69
N PHE A 654 -9.36 -17.65 23.84
CA PHE A 654 -8.75 -18.59 22.92
C PHE A 654 -7.58 -19.29 23.59
N GLU A 655 -7.62 -20.62 23.60
CA GLU A 655 -6.52 -21.46 24.08
C GLU A 655 -5.69 -21.93 22.88
N LEU A 656 -4.38 -21.70 22.89
CA LEU A 656 -3.48 -22.11 21.85
C LEU A 656 -2.40 -23.06 22.40
N ALA A 657 -2.27 -24.21 21.76
CA ALA A 657 -1.15 -25.12 22.02
C ALA A 657 0.20 -24.46 21.71
N PRO A 658 1.34 -25.04 22.15
CA PRO A 658 2.66 -24.56 21.76
C PRO A 658 2.77 -24.41 20.25
N PHE A 659 3.23 -23.24 19.79
CA PHE A 659 3.45 -22.87 18.38
C PHE A 659 2.22 -22.95 17.47
N GLU A 660 1.03 -23.11 18.03
CA GLU A 660 -0.20 -23.19 17.22
C GLU A 660 -0.46 -21.89 16.45
N VAL A 661 -0.86 -22.04 15.18
CA VAL A 661 -1.45 -21.02 14.34
C VAL A 661 -2.92 -21.33 14.16
N LEU A 662 -3.77 -20.66 14.93
CA LEU A 662 -5.22 -20.77 14.86
C LEU A 662 -5.75 -19.81 13.81
N THR A 663 -6.42 -20.32 12.78
CA THR A 663 -7.11 -19.52 11.76
C THR A 663 -8.61 -19.76 11.84
N LEU A 664 -9.37 -18.68 11.92
CA LEU A 664 -10.84 -18.72 11.96
C LEU A 664 -11.44 -17.84 10.88
N ASP A 665 -12.22 -18.44 10.04
CA ASP A 665 -13.19 -17.79 9.17
C ASP A 665 -14.46 -17.52 10.01
N LEU A 666 -14.80 -16.24 10.21
CA LEU A 666 -15.89 -15.78 11.06
C LEU A 666 -17.10 -15.41 10.18
N THR A 667 -18.06 -16.32 10.10
CA THR A 667 -19.29 -16.10 9.32
C THR A 667 -20.33 -15.39 10.18
N PRO A 668 -20.87 -14.23 9.74
CA PRO A 668 -21.95 -13.56 10.44
C PRO A 668 -23.20 -14.44 10.52
N VAL A 669 -23.89 -14.40 11.67
CA VAL A 669 -25.15 -15.08 11.89
C VAL A 669 -26.22 -14.02 12.09
N GLU A 670 -27.20 -13.95 11.19
CA GLU A 670 -28.38 -13.10 11.40
C GLU A 670 -29.15 -13.60 12.61
N SER A 671 -29.41 -12.71 13.56
CA SER A 671 -30.33 -13.05 14.66
C SER A 671 -31.73 -13.21 14.08
N ASN A 672 -32.24 -14.44 14.01
CA ASN A 672 -33.66 -14.72 13.74
C ASN A 672 -34.52 -14.31 14.95
N ASP A 673 -34.40 -13.08 15.41
CA ASP A 673 -35.33 -12.48 16.37
C ASP A 673 -36.57 -11.88 15.64
N ARG A 674 -37.14 -12.65 14.70
CA ARG A 674 -38.53 -12.43 14.26
C ARG A 674 -39.38 -13.56 14.76
N GLY A 675 -39.92 -13.38 15.97
CA GLY A 675 -41.08 -14.13 16.35
C GLY A 675 -40.99 -14.99 17.59
N MET A 676 -41.12 -14.38 18.75
CA MET A 676 -41.93 -14.85 19.85
C MET A 676 -42.46 -13.63 20.61
N GLY A 677 -43.32 -12.86 19.92
CA GLY A 677 -44.25 -11.96 20.60
C GLY A 677 -45.47 -12.79 20.99
N ARG A 678 -45.63 -13.00 22.25
CA ARG A 678 -46.90 -13.39 22.84
C ARG A 678 -47.85 -12.21 22.81
#